data_32c3b84beff8ec7a526fd594a4bfcf65
#
_entry.id   32c3b84beff8ec7a526fd594a4bfcf65
#
_cell.length_a   1.000
_cell.length_b   1.000
_cell.length_c   1.000
_cell.angle_alpha   90.00
_cell.angle_beta   90.00
_cell.angle_gamma   90.00
#
_symmetry.space_group_name_H-M   'P 1'
#
loop_
_entity.id
_entity.type
_entity.pdbx_description
1 polymer ?
#
loop_
_entity_poly.entity_id
_entity_poly.type
_entity_poly.pdbx_seq_one_letter_code
_entity_poly.pdbx_strand_id
1 'polypeptide(L)'
;MVNYNEEDGLNSSYTYRFSQDNNGLIWIGSDNGLFRFDGKEFKQYTKKNGLKNIEVLSCFPLSNGEIFISPFLSDYAFLKDGKIINSDVNKELKKIHFNYNPNVYIQNNNLYLYTSYNPEAIYVYSNGKISTIPLFIKNGNPSGMYYAFNLDLASNLMYFVDENAKKNIEAYNIITHKRTVCNISLEKNTPAYSKGNFYIFRHNNKVEVYKLYNSFYFKKIQSFSVRENIHQIIIDKNYRVWLCLEQGGALYFKHSLLDNVNLSHPIKFLDKYIINDIMVDRDNNTWFSTRNNGIYFITEKALNNYIHLPVSNNTDYITAIEKNGNTIFLGYNEAKSGIYHANTITDLVFEKDRKIEHKAIFSEGNTTIFGLTGSLIHYNTATKKKFLLKEYSLKNLLPYTPGSVLICSSEGLTAYNYQTRTYEELVEKERMYTALLYDKDSLFTGSFKDLYKLNTRTKKKNLFLEGYYFTDIKKLRHNLYVGATNLSGIILFNNRKILQKITENNGLATSHTKKIEIENQNVFWASTNSGLSRIEIRNQGLRINNFTQTDGLPSNVIAGCVIRGDTLYAGTSKGLGILSIKNLLAQQKFIDKKVIINSVVIGNKEFFNLNTPLVGKTPNNDITFNVSFPDYASQGNISYQYTIEGLSDGWQTSNSSKIIFNAIPPGTYTFKVFGLGYNGKQSFASTNLSFEIKPKFWQTWWFKLVLIILGSAVIFILITLYFQKKRNKKLETLYYEKKIAELELQAIKAQINPHFIYNCLNSIQFLLYKKDYKETENYLDIFAQMIRKTLHYSEKTFMPVKEEIEYLSLYLHMEHLRLKDQFDYKITVSEATNENWIIPSLLIQPFVENAIKHGISNIKDRKGNIEIIFDVTGTSLCITVEDNGVGIGSKNHSSPKPDSFGVKLSQKRIETFKQLFDMHIMLEINDLREKEQRPGTQIKLYIIPYEN
;
A
#
# COMPACT_ATOMS: atom_id res chain seq x y z
N MET A 1 7.09 -5.76 12.13
CA MET A 1 6.25 -6.90 11.75
C MET A 1 4.89 -6.36 11.33
N VAL A 2 4.35 -6.80 10.20
CA VAL A 2 3.06 -6.38 9.65
C VAL A 2 2.03 -7.46 9.99
N ASN A 3 0.82 -7.07 10.38
CA ASN A 3 -0.33 -7.96 10.50
C ASN A 3 -1.24 -7.75 9.30
N TYR A 4 -1.70 -8.83 8.71
CA TYR A 4 -2.77 -8.85 7.71
C TYR A 4 -3.97 -9.58 8.29
N ASN A 5 -5.11 -8.93 8.28
CA ASN A 5 -6.35 -9.41 8.87
C ASN A 5 -7.57 -9.08 7.98
N GLU A 6 -8.75 -9.08 8.54
CA GLU A 6 -10.00 -8.83 7.81
C GLU A 6 -10.06 -7.44 7.16
N GLU A 7 -9.44 -6.43 7.78
CA GLU A 7 -9.37 -5.06 7.24
C GLU A 7 -8.52 -4.99 5.96
N ASP A 8 -7.54 -5.91 5.82
CA ASP A 8 -6.68 -6.02 4.64
C ASP A 8 -7.27 -6.95 3.56
N GLY A 9 -8.47 -7.51 3.79
CA GLY A 9 -9.13 -8.42 2.87
C GLY A 9 -8.86 -9.91 3.12
N LEU A 10 -8.15 -10.28 4.19
CA LEU A 10 -8.04 -11.65 4.67
C LEU A 10 -9.27 -11.99 5.53
N ASN A 11 -10.39 -12.34 4.89
CA ASN A 11 -11.67 -12.62 5.56
C ASN A 11 -11.65 -13.89 6.41
N SER A 12 -10.62 -14.08 7.21
CA SER A 12 -10.44 -15.17 8.16
C SER A 12 -9.43 -14.76 9.22
N SER A 13 -9.78 -14.92 10.48
CA SER A 13 -8.85 -14.74 11.60
C SER A 13 -8.08 -16.02 11.92
N TYR A 14 -8.62 -17.19 11.53
CA TYR A 14 -8.02 -18.50 11.76
C TYR A 14 -7.34 -19.02 10.51
N THR A 15 -6.01 -19.00 10.50
CA THR A 15 -5.19 -19.46 9.37
C THR A 15 -4.41 -20.71 9.76
N TYR A 16 -4.27 -21.65 8.81
CA TYR A 16 -3.59 -22.92 9.05
C TYR A 16 -2.17 -22.90 8.50
N ARG A 17 -1.98 -23.32 7.25
CA ARG A 17 -0.66 -23.47 6.64
C ARG A 17 -0.47 -22.57 5.44
N PHE A 18 0.79 -22.23 5.22
CA PHE A 18 1.23 -21.51 4.04
C PHE A 18 1.84 -22.42 3.00
N SER A 19 1.77 -21.99 1.76
CA SER A 19 2.63 -22.45 0.68
C SER A 19 2.97 -21.30 -0.28
N GLN A 20 4.05 -21.46 -1.03
CA GLN A 20 4.43 -20.50 -2.05
C GLN A 20 4.55 -21.21 -3.39
N ASP A 21 3.85 -20.70 -4.42
CA ASP A 21 3.89 -21.30 -5.74
C ASP A 21 5.14 -20.89 -6.55
N ASN A 22 5.27 -21.44 -7.76
CA ASN A 22 6.42 -21.17 -8.63
C ASN A 22 6.51 -19.71 -9.10
N ASN A 23 5.40 -19.01 -9.11
CA ASN A 23 5.32 -17.60 -9.44
C ASN A 23 5.66 -16.71 -8.23
N GLY A 24 5.82 -17.28 -7.05
CA GLY A 24 6.12 -16.56 -5.82
C GLY A 24 4.89 -16.09 -5.05
N LEU A 25 3.67 -16.43 -5.50
CA LEU A 25 2.43 -16.08 -4.80
C LEU A 25 2.29 -16.91 -3.53
N ILE A 26 1.78 -16.29 -2.47
CA ILE A 26 1.54 -16.97 -1.19
C ILE A 26 0.12 -17.50 -1.14
N TRP A 27 0.01 -18.77 -0.77
CA TRP A 27 -1.25 -19.45 -0.58
C TRP A 27 -1.45 -19.77 0.88
N ILE A 28 -2.68 -19.58 1.38
CA ILE A 28 -3.01 -19.67 2.81
C ILE A 28 -4.27 -20.50 2.95
N GLY A 29 -4.14 -21.59 3.68
CA GLY A 29 -5.29 -22.37 4.13
C GLY A 29 -5.94 -21.72 5.35
N SER A 30 -7.26 -21.70 5.41
CA SER A 30 -8.02 -21.10 6.51
C SER A 30 -9.33 -21.83 6.78
N ASP A 31 -10.01 -21.46 7.85
CA ASP A 31 -11.36 -21.93 8.17
C ASP A 31 -12.43 -21.38 7.21
N ASN A 32 -12.11 -20.32 6.46
CA ASN A 32 -13.04 -19.66 5.54
C ASN A 32 -12.57 -19.71 4.07
N GLY A 33 -11.90 -20.79 3.68
CA GLY A 33 -11.47 -21.02 2.30
C GLY A 33 -9.96 -21.02 2.10
N LEU A 34 -9.60 -21.01 0.84
CA LEU A 34 -8.22 -20.86 0.39
C LEU A 34 -8.00 -19.41 -0.05
N PHE A 35 -6.95 -18.80 0.45
CA PHE A 35 -6.54 -17.46 0.03
C PHE A 35 -5.27 -17.50 -0.79
N ARG A 36 -5.20 -16.64 -1.80
CA ARG A 36 -3.99 -16.33 -2.55
C ARG A 36 -3.63 -14.87 -2.30
N PHE A 37 -2.42 -14.61 -1.85
CA PHE A 37 -1.89 -13.26 -1.65
C PHE A 37 -0.78 -12.96 -2.65
N ASP A 38 -0.85 -11.81 -3.28
CA ASP A 38 0.09 -11.40 -4.32
C ASP A 38 1.03 -10.25 -3.91
N GLY A 39 0.99 -9.88 -2.64
CA GLY A 39 1.74 -8.74 -2.09
C GLY A 39 0.89 -7.47 -1.94
N LYS A 40 -0.30 -7.45 -2.55
CA LYS A 40 -1.22 -6.31 -2.51
C LYS A 40 -2.63 -6.72 -2.12
N GLU A 41 -3.18 -7.74 -2.74
CA GLU A 41 -4.58 -8.16 -2.60
C GLU A 41 -4.71 -9.63 -2.24
N PHE A 42 -5.71 -9.95 -1.42
CA PHE A 42 -6.12 -11.30 -1.13
C PHE A 42 -7.23 -11.73 -2.09
N LYS A 43 -7.00 -12.83 -2.81
CA LYS A 43 -8.05 -13.51 -3.59
C LYS A 43 -8.53 -14.73 -2.83
N GLN A 44 -9.79 -14.73 -2.44
CA GLN A 44 -10.43 -15.81 -1.71
C GLN A 44 -11.10 -16.83 -2.65
N TYR A 45 -10.94 -18.11 -2.36
CA TYR A 45 -11.63 -19.21 -3.01
C TYR A 45 -12.53 -19.92 -2.00
N THR A 46 -13.82 -19.98 -2.29
CA THR A 46 -14.87 -20.51 -1.41
C THR A 46 -15.79 -21.49 -2.17
N LYS A 47 -16.93 -21.86 -1.57
CA LYS A 47 -17.98 -22.63 -2.25
C LYS A 47 -18.45 -21.97 -3.55
N LYS A 48 -18.47 -20.64 -3.64
CA LYS A 48 -18.81 -19.90 -4.86
C LYS A 48 -17.84 -20.19 -6.01
N ASN A 49 -16.60 -20.54 -5.70
CA ASN A 49 -15.57 -20.88 -6.67
C ASN A 49 -15.50 -22.40 -6.93
N GLY A 50 -16.35 -23.20 -6.27
CA GLY A 50 -16.41 -24.66 -6.45
C GLY A 50 -15.74 -25.49 -5.35
N LEU A 51 -15.21 -24.88 -4.27
CA LEU A 51 -14.76 -25.66 -3.10
C LEU A 51 -15.97 -26.34 -2.45
N LYS A 52 -15.84 -27.63 -2.17
CA LYS A 52 -16.87 -28.40 -1.46
C LYS A 52 -16.79 -28.14 0.03
N ASN A 53 -15.60 -28.20 0.59
CA ASN A 53 -15.31 -27.87 1.98
C ASN A 53 -14.50 -26.57 2.05
N ILE A 54 -14.97 -25.60 2.87
CA ILE A 54 -14.31 -24.29 3.02
C ILE A 54 -13.17 -24.32 4.04
N GLU A 55 -13.13 -25.31 4.93
CA GLU A 55 -12.04 -25.43 5.88
C GLU A 55 -10.84 -26.07 5.21
N VAL A 56 -9.91 -25.25 4.72
CA VAL A 56 -8.71 -25.67 3.99
C VAL A 56 -7.52 -25.66 4.92
N LEU A 57 -7.01 -26.84 5.26
CA LEU A 57 -5.88 -26.99 6.18
C LEU A 57 -4.54 -26.67 5.50
N SER A 58 -4.39 -27.08 4.25
CA SER A 58 -3.15 -26.88 3.50
C SER A 58 -3.39 -26.90 2.00
N CYS A 59 -2.47 -26.35 1.26
CA CYS A 59 -2.45 -26.46 -0.19
C CYS A 59 -0.99 -26.64 -0.66
N PHE A 60 -0.83 -27.28 -1.80
CA PHE A 60 0.45 -27.72 -2.32
C PHE A 60 0.56 -27.33 -3.80
N PRO A 61 1.28 -26.24 -4.12
CA PRO A 61 1.54 -25.84 -5.49
C PRO A 61 2.45 -26.84 -6.21
N LEU A 62 2.05 -27.25 -7.40
CA LEU A 62 2.83 -28.10 -8.30
C LEU A 62 3.59 -27.26 -9.34
N SER A 63 4.65 -27.82 -9.90
CA SER A 63 5.47 -27.10 -10.89
C SER A 63 4.76 -26.83 -12.23
N ASN A 64 3.68 -27.59 -12.52
CA ASN A 64 2.81 -27.36 -13.68
C ASN A 64 1.78 -26.21 -13.49
N GLY A 65 1.79 -25.54 -12.34
CA GLY A 65 0.86 -24.46 -12.00
C GLY A 65 -0.47 -24.91 -11.40
N GLU A 66 -0.70 -26.20 -11.21
CA GLU A 66 -1.83 -26.72 -10.45
C GLU A 66 -1.58 -26.57 -8.95
N ILE A 67 -2.65 -26.38 -8.17
CA ILE A 67 -2.59 -26.33 -6.71
C ILE A 67 -3.43 -27.46 -6.15
N PHE A 68 -2.80 -28.40 -5.47
CA PHE A 68 -3.53 -29.43 -4.72
C PHE A 68 -4.05 -28.81 -3.41
N ILE A 69 -5.33 -28.96 -3.15
CA ILE A 69 -6.03 -28.42 -1.99
C ILE A 69 -6.41 -29.56 -1.07
N SER A 70 -5.98 -29.51 0.20
CA SER A 70 -6.29 -30.48 1.24
C SER A 70 -7.18 -29.84 2.30
N PRO A 71 -8.50 -29.98 2.21
CA PRO A 71 -9.43 -29.50 3.23
C PRO A 71 -9.43 -30.45 4.46
N PHE A 72 -10.14 -30.04 5.49
CA PHE A 72 -10.40 -30.90 6.65
C PHE A 72 -11.30 -32.09 6.26
N LEU A 73 -10.92 -33.29 6.63
CA LEU A 73 -11.71 -34.52 6.46
C LEU A 73 -12.06 -34.92 5.00
N SER A 74 -11.14 -34.82 4.07
CA SER A 74 -11.35 -35.23 2.68
C SER A 74 -11.91 -34.13 1.74
N ASP A 75 -12.52 -34.52 0.65
CA ASP A 75 -12.97 -33.61 -0.43
C ASP A 75 -11.82 -32.86 -1.12
N TYR A 76 -10.71 -33.57 -1.34
CA TYR A 76 -9.55 -33.01 -2.04
C TYR A 76 -9.93 -32.36 -3.36
N ALA A 77 -9.23 -31.30 -3.70
CA ALA A 77 -9.46 -30.57 -4.93
C ALA A 77 -8.15 -30.12 -5.59
N PHE A 78 -8.23 -29.86 -6.88
CA PHE A 78 -7.19 -29.11 -7.60
C PHE A 78 -7.74 -27.77 -8.06
N LEU A 79 -6.94 -26.73 -7.90
CA LEU A 79 -7.15 -25.49 -8.61
C LEU A 79 -6.29 -25.52 -9.87
N LYS A 80 -6.94 -25.48 -11.04
CA LYS A 80 -6.34 -25.48 -12.36
C LYS A 80 -7.02 -24.45 -13.25
N ASP A 81 -6.25 -23.60 -13.94
CA ASP A 81 -6.77 -22.58 -14.86
C ASP A 81 -7.91 -21.76 -14.23
N GLY A 82 -7.71 -21.33 -12.96
CA GLY A 82 -8.69 -20.56 -12.19
C GLY A 82 -9.96 -21.31 -11.75
N LYS A 83 -10.09 -22.63 -12.06
CA LYS A 83 -11.24 -23.45 -11.72
C LYS A 83 -10.87 -24.49 -10.68
N ILE A 84 -11.78 -24.74 -9.76
CA ILE A 84 -11.65 -25.79 -8.76
C ILE A 84 -12.25 -27.08 -9.31
N ILE A 85 -11.43 -28.12 -9.31
CA ILE A 85 -11.79 -29.49 -9.71
C ILE A 85 -11.73 -30.35 -8.45
N ASN A 86 -12.87 -30.72 -7.90
CA ASN A 86 -12.95 -31.49 -6.66
C ASN A 86 -13.25 -33.00 -6.91
N SER A 87 -13.28 -33.77 -5.84
CA SER A 87 -13.48 -35.22 -5.88
C SER A 87 -14.82 -35.66 -6.49
N ASP A 88 -15.83 -34.79 -6.53
CA ASP A 88 -17.11 -35.14 -7.16
C ASP A 88 -17.02 -35.10 -8.68
N VAL A 89 -16.15 -34.25 -9.21
CA VAL A 89 -15.96 -34.02 -10.65
C VAL A 89 -14.82 -34.90 -11.19
N ASN A 90 -13.79 -35.16 -10.37
CA ASN A 90 -12.60 -35.91 -10.79
C ASN A 90 -12.59 -37.31 -10.20
N LYS A 91 -12.79 -38.33 -11.07
CA LYS A 91 -12.81 -39.77 -10.68
C LYS A 91 -11.51 -40.22 -9.99
N GLU A 92 -10.37 -39.63 -10.35
CA GLU A 92 -9.08 -40.00 -9.77
C GLU A 92 -8.96 -39.45 -8.33
N LEU A 93 -9.44 -38.23 -8.06
CA LEU A 93 -9.47 -37.66 -6.71
C LEU A 93 -10.36 -38.48 -5.77
N LYS A 94 -11.43 -39.10 -6.27
CA LYS A 94 -12.32 -39.99 -5.49
C LYS A 94 -11.62 -41.25 -4.98
N LYS A 95 -10.49 -41.63 -5.57
CA LYS A 95 -9.71 -42.79 -5.13
C LYS A 95 -8.87 -42.52 -3.89
N ILE A 96 -8.70 -41.26 -3.51
CA ILE A 96 -7.93 -40.86 -2.34
C ILE A 96 -8.85 -40.79 -1.13
N HIS A 97 -8.75 -41.78 -0.26
CA HIS A 97 -9.50 -41.85 0.98
C HIS A 97 -8.54 -41.97 2.15
N PHE A 98 -8.63 -41.04 3.09
CA PHE A 98 -7.91 -41.13 4.33
C PHE A 98 -8.86 -40.86 5.51
N ASN A 99 -8.65 -41.59 6.61
CA ASN A 99 -9.36 -41.34 7.87
C ASN A 99 -8.83 -40.14 8.64
N TYR A 100 -7.63 -39.71 8.29
CA TYR A 100 -6.91 -38.56 8.91
C TYR A 100 -6.26 -37.72 7.82
N ASN A 101 -5.91 -36.48 8.13
CA ASN A 101 -5.20 -35.66 7.18
C ASN A 101 -3.85 -36.27 6.78
N PRO A 102 -3.58 -36.45 5.48
CA PRO A 102 -2.36 -37.06 5.01
C PRO A 102 -1.16 -36.13 5.10
N ASN A 103 0.01 -36.71 5.26
CA ASN A 103 1.25 -36.04 4.89
C ASN A 103 1.34 -35.96 3.38
N VAL A 104 1.80 -34.85 2.86
CA VAL A 104 1.96 -34.61 1.43
C VAL A 104 3.40 -34.30 1.12
N TYR A 105 4.00 -35.05 0.23
CA TYR A 105 5.33 -34.80 -0.32
C TYR A 105 5.22 -34.55 -1.81
N ILE A 106 6.05 -33.61 -2.30
CA ILE A 106 6.12 -33.29 -3.73
C ILE A 106 7.52 -33.62 -4.24
N GLN A 107 7.60 -34.42 -5.27
CA GLN A 107 8.84 -34.69 -6.00
C GLN A 107 8.54 -34.84 -7.49
N ASN A 108 9.30 -34.10 -8.33
CA ASN A 108 9.17 -34.19 -9.79
C ASN A 108 7.72 -34.04 -10.30
N ASN A 109 6.99 -33.06 -9.70
CA ASN A 109 5.58 -32.80 -10.01
C ASN A 109 4.58 -33.91 -9.63
N ASN A 110 5.01 -34.90 -8.89
CA ASN A 110 4.13 -35.95 -8.33
C ASN A 110 3.82 -35.64 -6.86
N LEU A 111 2.59 -35.92 -6.47
CA LEU A 111 2.16 -35.86 -5.07
C LEU A 111 2.20 -37.24 -4.46
N TYR A 112 2.84 -37.36 -3.31
CA TYR A 112 2.88 -38.58 -2.49
C TYR A 112 2.11 -38.33 -1.21
N LEU A 113 1.04 -39.06 -0.98
CA LEU A 113 0.15 -38.88 0.15
C LEU A 113 0.08 -40.16 1.00
N TYR A 114 0.26 -40.05 2.31
CA TYR A 114 0.09 -41.12 3.25
C TYR A 114 -0.33 -40.62 4.64
N THR A 115 -0.93 -41.44 5.46
CA THR A 115 -1.25 -41.12 6.86
C THR A 115 -0.04 -41.37 7.77
N SER A 116 0.15 -40.51 8.81
CA SER A 116 1.19 -40.75 9.80
C SER A 116 0.94 -42.01 10.63
N TYR A 117 -0.31 -42.28 10.99
CA TYR A 117 -0.66 -43.43 11.82
C TYR A 117 -1.11 -44.58 10.96
N ASN A 118 -0.50 -45.74 11.21
CA ASN A 118 -0.79 -47.01 10.52
C ASN A 118 -0.92 -46.85 8.99
N PRO A 119 0.08 -46.33 8.30
CA PRO A 119 0.00 -46.14 6.85
C PRO A 119 -0.10 -47.51 6.16
N GLU A 120 -1.14 -47.69 5.32
CA GLU A 120 -1.35 -48.91 4.53
C GLU A 120 -0.82 -48.80 3.10
N ALA A 121 -0.79 -47.58 2.59
CA ALA A 121 -0.30 -47.25 1.26
C ALA A 121 0.18 -45.82 1.15
N ILE A 122 0.99 -45.55 0.12
CA ILE A 122 1.27 -44.22 -0.40
C ILE A 122 0.48 -44.04 -1.69
N TYR A 123 -0.38 -43.03 -1.76
CA TYR A 123 -1.08 -42.66 -2.98
C TYR A 123 -0.21 -41.67 -3.75
N VAL A 124 0.03 -41.97 -5.02
CA VAL A 124 0.87 -41.12 -5.88
C VAL A 124 0.01 -40.55 -7.00
N TYR A 125 -0.23 -39.27 -6.95
CA TYR A 125 -0.86 -38.54 -8.05
C TYR A 125 0.21 -38.03 -9.03
N SER A 126 0.07 -38.43 -10.29
CA SER A 126 0.97 -38.04 -11.37
C SER A 126 0.18 -37.86 -12.67
N ASN A 127 0.37 -36.71 -13.34
CA ASN A 127 -0.24 -36.43 -14.65
C ASN A 127 -1.76 -36.75 -14.74
N GLY A 128 -2.50 -36.38 -13.70
CA GLY A 128 -3.95 -36.58 -13.65
C GLY A 128 -4.39 -37.99 -13.29
N LYS A 129 -3.47 -38.89 -12.92
CA LYS A 129 -3.76 -40.28 -12.52
C LYS A 129 -3.24 -40.56 -11.12
N ILE A 130 -3.90 -41.48 -10.41
CA ILE A 130 -3.48 -41.94 -9.09
C ILE A 130 -3.05 -43.39 -9.19
N SER A 131 -1.86 -43.67 -8.71
CA SER A 131 -1.33 -45.01 -8.45
C SER A 131 -1.12 -45.20 -6.95
N THR A 132 -1.05 -46.49 -6.53
CA THR A 132 -0.91 -46.84 -5.12
C THR A 132 0.33 -47.67 -4.93
N ILE A 133 1.17 -47.30 -3.95
CA ILE A 133 2.30 -48.10 -3.48
C ILE A 133 1.85 -48.74 -2.16
N PRO A 134 1.57 -50.06 -2.12
CA PRO A 134 1.15 -50.72 -0.88
C PRO A 134 2.30 -50.75 0.12
N LEU A 135 1.99 -50.56 1.38
CA LEU A 135 2.94 -50.63 2.49
C LEU A 135 2.64 -51.85 3.35
N PHE A 136 3.61 -52.75 3.50
CA PHE A 136 3.49 -53.97 4.29
C PHE A 136 4.12 -53.81 5.69
N ILE A 137 3.94 -52.63 6.31
CA ILE A 137 4.53 -52.31 7.62
C ILE A 137 3.98 -53.24 8.71
N LYS A 138 2.73 -53.67 8.62
CA LYS A 138 2.07 -54.52 9.60
C LYS A 138 2.42 -56.02 9.51
N ASN A 139 3.13 -56.47 8.48
CA ASN A 139 3.41 -57.88 8.25
C ASN A 139 4.22 -58.58 9.38
N GLY A 140 4.84 -57.86 10.27
CA GLY A 140 5.55 -58.38 11.43
C GLY A 140 4.73 -58.38 12.74
N ASN A 141 3.72 -57.55 12.84
CA ASN A 141 2.84 -57.44 14.00
C ASN A 141 1.50 -56.80 13.57
N PRO A 142 0.47 -57.61 13.31
CA PRO A 142 -0.83 -57.11 12.86
C PRO A 142 -1.55 -56.19 13.87
N SER A 143 -1.24 -56.33 15.15
CA SER A 143 -1.75 -55.47 16.23
C SER A 143 -0.86 -54.26 16.54
N GLY A 144 0.25 -54.08 15.82
CA GLY A 144 1.18 -52.98 16.00
C GLY A 144 0.54 -51.63 15.67
N MET A 145 0.88 -50.63 16.46
CA MET A 145 0.55 -49.24 16.19
C MET A 145 1.82 -48.54 15.67
N TYR A 146 1.79 -48.20 14.40
CA TYR A 146 2.93 -47.65 13.70
C TYR A 146 2.73 -46.14 13.44
N TYR A 147 3.75 -45.32 13.76
CA TYR A 147 3.79 -43.90 13.47
C TYR A 147 4.90 -43.60 12.47
N ALA A 148 4.51 -43.28 11.22
CA ALA A 148 5.39 -42.85 10.15
C ALA A 148 5.55 -41.35 10.18
N PHE A 149 6.76 -40.86 10.32
CA PHE A 149 7.04 -39.42 10.50
C PHE A 149 7.86 -38.80 9.38
N ASN A 150 8.47 -39.56 8.50
CA ASN A 150 9.20 -39.09 7.35
C ASN A 150 9.22 -40.06 6.19
N LEU A 151 9.11 -39.55 4.98
CA LEU A 151 9.29 -40.23 3.72
C LEU A 151 10.43 -39.58 2.93
N ASP A 152 11.54 -40.31 2.79
CA ASP A 152 12.67 -39.93 1.96
C ASP A 152 12.55 -40.58 0.59
N LEU A 153 12.04 -39.85 -0.38
CA LEU A 153 11.86 -40.34 -1.72
C LEU A 153 13.17 -40.55 -2.49
N ALA A 154 14.25 -39.86 -2.08
CA ALA A 154 15.55 -39.99 -2.75
C ALA A 154 16.18 -41.36 -2.46
N SER A 155 16.03 -41.85 -1.22
CA SER A 155 16.49 -43.21 -0.80
C SER A 155 15.41 -44.28 -0.83
N ASN A 156 14.15 -43.90 -1.20
CA ASN A 156 12.96 -44.77 -1.11
C ASN A 156 12.70 -45.35 0.29
N LEU A 157 12.99 -44.53 1.34
CA LEU A 157 12.85 -44.98 2.73
C LEU A 157 11.73 -44.21 3.43
N MET A 158 10.90 -44.97 4.16
CA MET A 158 9.93 -44.41 5.12
C MET A 158 10.45 -44.69 6.55
N TYR A 159 10.55 -43.64 7.36
CA TYR A 159 10.94 -43.79 8.75
C TYR A 159 9.70 -43.85 9.64
N PHE A 160 9.66 -44.81 10.51
CA PHE A 160 8.55 -45.03 11.43
C PHE A 160 8.99 -45.63 12.76
N VAL A 161 8.07 -45.64 13.72
CA VAL A 161 8.23 -46.24 15.03
C VAL A 161 7.05 -47.15 15.29
N ASP A 162 7.31 -48.39 15.82
CA ASP A 162 6.27 -49.22 16.40
C ASP A 162 6.03 -48.75 17.86
N GLU A 163 4.88 -48.13 18.12
CA GLU A 163 4.54 -47.60 19.43
C GLU A 163 4.22 -48.69 20.47
N ASN A 164 3.99 -49.92 20.06
CA ASN A 164 3.72 -51.07 20.96
C ASN A 164 4.96 -51.91 21.26
N ALA A 165 6.01 -51.81 20.44
CA ALA A 165 7.25 -52.58 20.56
C ALA A 165 8.40 -51.79 21.21
N LYS A 166 9.60 -52.28 21.10
CA LYS A 166 10.82 -51.60 21.47
C LYS A 166 11.02 -50.33 20.63
N LYS A 167 10.42 -49.31 20.90
CA LYS A 167 10.46 -47.88 20.44
C LYS A 167 11.65 -47.45 19.53
N ASN A 168 12.29 -48.39 18.82
CA ASN A 168 13.36 -48.09 17.88
C ASN A 168 12.81 -47.48 16.62
N ILE A 169 13.50 -46.52 16.04
CA ILE A 169 13.20 -46.04 14.69
C ILE A 169 13.56 -47.15 13.72
N GLU A 170 12.66 -47.46 12.81
CA GLU A 170 12.89 -48.35 11.70
C GLU A 170 12.80 -47.56 10.38
N ALA A 171 13.67 -47.90 9.44
CA ALA A 171 13.62 -47.48 8.07
C ALA A 171 13.05 -48.60 7.18
N TYR A 172 11.97 -48.33 6.49
CA TYR A 172 11.30 -49.24 5.59
C TYR A 172 11.52 -48.82 4.15
N ASN A 173 12.09 -49.68 3.35
CA ASN A 173 12.24 -49.44 1.93
C ASN A 173 10.93 -49.73 1.22
N ILE A 174 10.32 -48.72 0.61
CA ILE A 174 8.99 -48.80 -0.02
C ILE A 174 8.96 -49.63 -1.32
N ILE A 175 10.14 -49.95 -1.89
CA ILE A 175 10.28 -50.74 -3.11
C ILE A 175 10.60 -52.18 -2.77
N THR A 176 11.62 -52.42 -1.94
CA THR A 176 12.10 -53.76 -1.60
C THR A 176 11.40 -54.35 -0.40
N HIS A 177 10.56 -53.57 0.30
CA HIS A 177 9.83 -53.97 1.51
C HIS A 177 10.71 -54.41 2.71
N LYS A 178 12.02 -54.12 2.66
CA LYS A 178 12.98 -54.47 3.69
C LYS A 178 12.96 -53.44 4.84
N ARG A 179 13.01 -53.94 6.08
CA ARG A 179 13.15 -53.12 7.30
C ARG A 179 14.57 -53.13 7.79
N THR A 180 14.99 -52.00 8.33
CA THR A 180 16.30 -51.82 8.96
C THR A 180 16.11 -51.00 10.23
N VAL A 181 16.56 -51.53 11.37
CA VAL A 181 16.46 -50.87 12.65
C VAL A 181 17.57 -49.82 12.74
N CYS A 182 17.20 -48.58 13.13
CA CYS A 182 18.13 -47.49 13.36
C CYS A 182 18.69 -47.55 14.78
N ASN A 183 19.77 -46.79 15.02
CA ASN A 183 20.55 -46.79 16.29
C ASN A 183 19.92 -45.98 17.45
N ILE A 184 18.69 -45.47 17.29
CA ILE A 184 18.01 -44.73 18.36
C ILE A 184 16.61 -45.28 18.62
N SER A 185 16.15 -45.14 19.86
CA SER A 185 14.79 -45.40 20.29
C SER A 185 14.13 -44.13 20.80
N LEU A 186 12.82 -44.00 20.56
CA LEU A 186 12.01 -42.88 20.98
C LEU A 186 11.05 -43.31 22.11
N GLU A 187 10.65 -42.35 22.93
CA GLU A 187 9.57 -42.52 23.89
C GLU A 187 8.22 -42.51 23.18
N LYS A 188 7.21 -43.12 23.82
CA LYS A 188 5.84 -43.16 23.26
C LYS A 188 5.33 -41.73 22.99
N ASN A 189 4.63 -41.54 21.86
CA ASN A 189 4.05 -40.25 21.45
C ASN A 189 5.11 -39.13 21.27
N THR A 190 6.30 -39.48 20.79
CA THR A 190 7.33 -38.50 20.49
C THR A 190 7.13 -37.89 19.11
N PRO A 191 6.66 -36.65 18.98
CA PRO A 191 6.60 -35.99 17.69
C PRO A 191 7.98 -35.84 17.07
N ALA A 192 8.06 -36.13 15.78
CA ALA A 192 9.26 -36.02 15.00
C ALA A 192 9.09 -34.96 13.89
N TYR A 193 10.11 -34.15 13.74
CA TYR A 193 10.18 -33.09 12.71
C TYR A 193 11.48 -33.26 11.94
N SER A 194 11.41 -33.21 10.62
CA SER A 194 12.58 -33.45 9.79
C SER A 194 12.71 -32.44 8.66
N LYS A 195 13.97 -32.17 8.28
CA LYS A 195 14.31 -31.46 7.06
C LYS A 195 15.70 -31.88 6.57
N GLY A 196 15.76 -32.40 5.36
CA GLY A 196 16.97 -33.04 4.85
C GLY A 196 17.42 -34.13 5.81
N ASN A 197 18.70 -34.09 6.24
CA ASN A 197 19.25 -35.07 7.16
C ASN A 197 19.12 -34.67 8.65
N PHE A 198 18.41 -33.61 8.96
CA PHE A 198 18.20 -33.17 10.34
C PHE A 198 16.85 -33.62 10.85
N TYR A 199 16.83 -34.16 12.07
CA TYR A 199 15.65 -34.63 12.77
C TYR A 199 15.60 -33.99 14.14
N ILE A 200 14.42 -33.55 14.54
CA ILE A 200 14.18 -33.00 15.88
C ILE A 200 13.07 -33.83 16.52
N PHE A 201 13.38 -34.40 17.68
CA PHE A 201 12.42 -35.13 18.49
C PHE A 201 12.06 -34.29 19.72
N ARG A 202 10.77 -34.27 20.03
CA ARG A 202 10.25 -33.49 21.15
C ARG A 202 9.72 -34.41 22.25
N HIS A 203 10.31 -34.32 23.46
CA HIS A 203 9.83 -34.96 24.66
C HIS A 203 9.34 -33.89 25.65
N ASN A 204 8.05 -33.60 25.67
CA ASN A 204 7.44 -32.47 26.38
C ASN A 204 8.15 -31.16 26.03
N ASN A 205 8.88 -30.58 26.95
CA ASN A 205 9.64 -29.33 26.78
C ASN A 205 11.10 -29.54 26.39
N LYS A 206 11.57 -30.81 26.31
CA LYS A 206 12.91 -31.17 25.89
C LYS A 206 12.96 -31.39 24.39
N VAL A 207 13.93 -30.77 23.74
CA VAL A 207 14.17 -30.85 22.30
C VAL A 207 15.49 -31.55 22.08
N GLU A 208 15.51 -32.57 21.27
CA GLU A 208 16.68 -33.31 20.87
C GLU A 208 16.90 -33.23 19.37
N VAL A 209 18.07 -32.76 18.96
CA VAL A 209 18.44 -32.56 17.56
C VAL A 209 19.42 -33.63 17.14
N TYR A 210 19.11 -34.32 16.05
CA TYR A 210 19.91 -35.36 15.46
C TYR A 210 20.24 -35.06 14.01
N LYS A 211 21.37 -35.59 13.54
CA LYS A 211 21.73 -35.64 12.13
C LYS A 211 21.79 -37.12 11.70
N LEU A 212 21.13 -37.43 10.61
CA LEU A 212 21.09 -38.75 10.01
C LEU A 212 22.30 -38.92 9.08
N TYR A 213 23.02 -40.06 9.26
CA TYR A 213 24.14 -40.50 8.42
C TYR A 213 23.81 -41.87 7.82
N ASN A 214 24.21 -42.10 6.60
CA ASN A 214 24.08 -43.38 5.90
C ASN A 214 22.66 -43.99 5.99
N SER A 215 21.65 -43.13 6.03
CA SER A 215 20.20 -43.49 6.08
C SER A 215 19.75 -44.30 7.30
N PHE A 216 20.65 -44.68 8.23
CA PHE A 216 20.30 -45.54 9.39
C PHE A 216 20.93 -45.13 10.68
N TYR A 217 21.93 -44.27 10.67
CA TYR A 217 22.67 -43.82 11.85
C TYR A 217 22.31 -42.40 12.24
N PHE A 218 21.65 -42.23 13.37
CA PHE A 218 21.31 -40.95 13.95
C PHE A 218 22.38 -40.54 14.95
N LYS A 219 23.07 -39.44 14.69
CA LYS A 219 24.01 -38.83 15.62
C LYS A 219 23.37 -37.66 16.34
N LYS A 220 23.30 -37.73 17.68
CA LYS A 220 22.80 -36.60 18.47
C LYS A 220 23.75 -35.43 18.37
N ILE A 221 23.20 -34.26 18.01
CA ILE A 221 23.98 -33.02 17.91
C ILE A 221 23.83 -32.21 19.19
N GLN A 222 22.56 -32.02 19.62
CA GLN A 222 22.25 -31.16 20.75
C GLN A 222 21.00 -31.64 21.48
N SER A 223 20.89 -31.29 22.74
CA SER A 223 19.68 -31.41 23.55
C SER A 223 19.57 -30.19 24.46
N PHE A 224 18.35 -29.62 24.50
CA PHE A 224 18.04 -28.50 25.39
C PHE A 224 16.58 -28.57 25.80
N SER A 225 16.24 -27.82 26.84
CA SER A 225 14.85 -27.70 27.30
C SER A 225 14.41 -26.25 27.31
N VAL A 226 13.15 -25.99 27.04
CA VAL A 226 12.53 -24.67 27.16
C VAL A 226 11.57 -24.65 28.34
N ARG A 227 11.23 -23.49 28.84
CA ARG A 227 10.35 -23.38 30.04
C ARG A 227 8.87 -23.65 29.69
N GLU A 228 8.45 -23.31 28.48
CA GLU A 228 7.07 -23.37 28.02
C GLU A 228 6.82 -24.63 27.21
N ASN A 229 5.57 -25.11 27.20
CA ASN A 229 5.19 -26.26 26.39
C ASN A 229 5.27 -25.90 24.90
N ILE A 230 5.81 -26.83 24.13
CA ILE A 230 5.95 -26.68 22.68
C ILE A 230 4.71 -27.29 22.03
N HIS A 231 4.02 -26.53 21.17
CA HIS A 231 2.94 -27.00 20.34
C HIS A 231 3.47 -27.69 19.07
N GLN A 232 4.40 -27.03 18.37
CA GLN A 232 4.93 -27.49 17.09
C GLN A 232 6.39 -27.04 16.93
N ILE A 233 7.17 -27.82 16.18
CA ILE A 233 8.52 -27.45 15.77
C ILE A 233 8.55 -27.30 14.26
N ILE A 234 9.18 -26.24 13.78
CA ILE A 234 9.35 -25.97 12.36
C ILE A 234 10.82 -25.78 12.05
N ILE A 235 11.33 -26.49 11.08
CA ILE A 235 12.65 -26.29 10.50
C ILE A 235 12.45 -25.55 9.18
N ASP A 236 12.89 -24.30 9.14
CA ASP A 236 12.67 -23.46 7.94
C ASP A 236 13.58 -23.89 6.77
N LYS A 237 13.40 -23.25 5.60
CA LYS A 237 14.19 -23.58 4.41
C LYS A 237 15.69 -23.35 4.58
N ASN A 238 16.09 -22.51 5.52
CA ASN A 238 17.48 -22.19 5.85
C ASN A 238 18.02 -23.05 7.00
N TYR A 239 17.30 -24.10 7.38
CA TYR A 239 17.62 -25.01 8.49
C TYR A 239 17.68 -24.31 9.86
N ARG A 240 16.96 -23.21 10.05
CA ARG A 240 16.80 -22.55 11.34
C ARG A 240 15.59 -23.13 12.05
N VAL A 241 15.66 -23.18 13.39
CA VAL A 241 14.62 -23.83 14.20
C VAL A 241 13.69 -22.80 14.80
N TRP A 242 12.41 -23.11 14.71
CA TRP A 242 11.32 -22.37 15.34
C TRP A 242 10.53 -23.30 16.24
N LEU A 243 10.28 -22.88 17.50
CA LEU A 243 9.42 -23.61 18.42
C LEU A 243 8.15 -22.81 18.65
N CYS A 244 7.02 -23.28 18.15
CA CYS A 244 5.71 -22.69 18.41
C CYS A 244 5.22 -23.18 19.78
N LEU A 245 4.80 -22.24 20.64
CA LEU A 245 4.45 -22.49 22.04
C LEU A 245 2.94 -22.62 22.22
N GLU A 246 2.50 -23.49 23.14
CA GLU A 246 1.07 -23.71 23.43
C GLU A 246 0.38 -22.46 24.03
N GLN A 247 1.10 -21.71 24.87
CA GLN A 247 0.59 -20.50 25.51
C GLN A 247 0.74 -19.24 24.64
N GLY A 248 1.24 -19.39 23.44
CA GLY A 248 1.45 -18.35 22.45
C GLY A 248 2.89 -17.95 22.24
N GLY A 249 3.15 -17.51 21.02
CA GLY A 249 4.46 -17.11 20.54
C GLY A 249 5.26 -18.23 19.86
N ALA A 250 6.36 -17.81 19.26
CA ALA A 250 7.34 -18.70 18.68
C ALA A 250 8.76 -18.31 19.12
N LEU A 251 9.56 -19.27 19.50
CA LEU A 251 10.99 -19.10 19.80
C LEU A 251 11.79 -19.35 18.53
N TYR A 252 12.55 -18.36 18.12
CA TYR A 252 13.42 -18.37 16.96
C TYR A 252 14.87 -18.51 17.32
N PHE A 253 15.53 -19.51 16.76
CA PHE A 253 16.98 -19.71 16.89
C PHE A 253 17.65 -19.17 15.63
N LYS A 254 18.48 -18.14 15.81
CA LYS A 254 19.11 -17.40 14.71
C LYS A 254 20.12 -18.28 13.92
N HIS A 255 20.83 -19.18 14.62
CA HIS A 255 21.81 -20.07 14.00
C HIS A 255 21.12 -21.23 13.28
N SER A 256 21.62 -21.56 12.10
CA SER A 256 21.20 -22.71 11.32
C SER A 256 21.73 -24.03 11.92
N LEU A 257 21.01 -25.11 11.74
CA LEU A 257 21.53 -26.45 12.06
C LEU A 257 22.77 -26.82 11.23
N LEU A 258 23.02 -26.10 10.14
CA LEU A 258 24.20 -26.28 9.29
C LEU A 258 25.45 -25.60 9.87
N ASP A 259 25.30 -24.63 10.77
CA ASP A 259 26.41 -23.82 11.30
C ASP A 259 27.29 -24.54 12.33
N ASN A 260 26.92 -25.77 12.75
CA ASN A 260 27.56 -26.53 13.81
C ASN A 260 27.69 -25.79 15.15
N VAL A 261 26.82 -24.82 15.39
CA VAL A 261 26.74 -23.99 16.60
C VAL A 261 25.54 -24.44 17.43
N ASN A 262 25.74 -24.48 18.75
CA ASN A 262 24.64 -24.81 19.65
C ASN A 262 23.50 -23.78 19.55
N LEU A 263 22.27 -24.29 19.46
CA LEU A 263 21.06 -23.47 19.51
C LEU A 263 20.94 -22.89 20.93
N SER A 264 21.09 -21.58 21.05
CA SER A 264 21.02 -20.86 22.30
C SER A 264 20.36 -19.49 22.12
N HIS A 265 19.93 -18.89 23.21
CA HIS A 265 19.35 -17.53 23.24
C HIS A 265 18.28 -17.29 22.16
N PRO A 266 17.17 -18.04 22.18
CA PRO A 266 16.12 -17.83 21.20
C PRO A 266 15.46 -16.47 21.40
N ILE A 267 15.00 -15.88 20.28
CA ILE A 267 14.19 -14.67 20.27
C ILE A 267 12.72 -15.08 20.25
N LYS A 268 11.89 -14.55 21.15
CA LYS A 268 10.46 -14.81 21.19
C LYS A 268 9.70 -13.80 20.32
N PHE A 269 8.81 -14.30 19.48
CA PHE A 269 7.92 -13.52 18.64
C PHE A 269 6.47 -13.84 18.97
N LEU A 270 5.59 -12.83 18.84
CA LEU A 270 4.12 -12.98 18.89
C LEU A 270 3.62 -13.70 20.16
N ASP A 271 4.15 -13.37 21.31
CA ASP A 271 3.91 -14.02 22.60
C ASP A 271 2.44 -14.12 23.02
N LYS A 272 1.57 -13.27 22.45
CA LYS A 272 0.12 -13.24 22.74
C LYS A 272 -0.71 -14.14 21.83
N TYR A 273 -0.12 -14.70 20.76
CA TYR A 273 -0.84 -15.41 19.71
C TYR A 273 -0.35 -16.85 19.56
N ILE A 274 -1.29 -17.78 19.41
CA ILE A 274 -0.95 -19.17 19.10
C ILE A 274 -0.61 -19.25 17.61
N ILE A 275 0.59 -19.74 17.31
CA ILE A 275 1.12 -19.87 15.96
C ILE A 275 0.81 -21.28 15.43
N ASN A 276 0.09 -21.35 14.30
CA ASN A 276 -0.26 -22.62 13.66
C ASN A 276 0.83 -23.06 12.66
N ASP A 277 1.47 -22.11 11.95
CA ASP A 277 2.51 -22.43 10.97
C ASP A 277 3.48 -21.24 10.80
N ILE A 278 4.70 -21.56 10.39
CA ILE A 278 5.72 -20.57 10.04
C ILE A 278 6.33 -20.99 8.69
N MET A 279 6.29 -20.09 7.75
CA MET A 279 6.92 -20.28 6.44
C MET A 279 7.96 -19.19 6.17
N VAL A 280 9.10 -19.59 5.63
CA VAL A 280 10.08 -18.68 5.06
C VAL A 280 9.94 -18.71 3.54
N ASP A 281 9.56 -17.56 2.94
CA ASP A 281 9.37 -17.43 1.50
C ASP A 281 10.71 -17.45 0.73
N ARG A 282 10.66 -17.36 -0.61
CA ARG A 282 11.89 -17.40 -1.44
C ARG A 282 12.84 -16.25 -1.17
N ASP A 283 12.33 -15.11 -0.72
CA ASP A 283 13.11 -13.93 -0.38
C ASP A 283 13.62 -13.92 1.06
N ASN A 284 13.49 -15.05 1.77
CA ASN A 284 13.82 -15.24 3.19
C ASN A 284 12.96 -14.44 4.18
N ASN A 285 11.86 -13.83 3.73
CA ASN A 285 10.91 -13.23 4.65
C ASN A 285 10.14 -14.32 5.41
N THR A 286 9.72 -14.03 6.62
CA THR A 286 9.03 -14.99 7.49
C THR A 286 7.56 -14.62 7.65
N TRP A 287 6.71 -15.62 7.48
CA TRP A 287 5.26 -15.57 7.59
C TRP A 287 4.81 -16.41 8.78
N PHE A 288 3.87 -15.90 9.55
CA PHE A 288 3.28 -16.60 10.69
C PHE A 288 1.77 -16.68 10.49
N SER A 289 1.21 -17.89 10.53
CA SER A 289 -0.23 -18.08 10.62
C SER A 289 -0.64 -18.16 12.08
N THR A 290 -1.79 -17.56 12.41
CA THR A 290 -2.26 -17.53 13.78
C THR A 290 -3.66 -18.11 13.93
N ARG A 291 -3.99 -18.50 15.16
CA ARG A 291 -5.31 -19.06 15.46
C ARG A 291 -6.42 -18.02 15.42
N ASN A 292 -6.20 -16.77 15.86
CA ASN A 292 -7.27 -15.80 16.04
C ASN A 292 -6.95 -14.39 15.56
N ASN A 293 -5.88 -14.18 14.78
CA ASN A 293 -5.48 -12.81 14.39
C ASN A 293 -4.85 -12.74 12.99
N GLY A 294 -5.35 -13.55 12.06
CA GLY A 294 -4.88 -13.58 10.69
C GLY A 294 -3.43 -14.01 10.56
N ILE A 295 -2.63 -13.30 9.78
CA ILE A 295 -1.24 -13.63 9.51
C ILE A 295 -0.32 -12.46 9.85
N TYR A 296 0.93 -12.81 10.21
CA TYR A 296 1.98 -11.84 10.43
C TYR A 296 3.12 -12.05 9.44
N PHE A 297 3.75 -10.96 9.08
CA PHE A 297 4.85 -10.90 8.11
C PHE A 297 6.02 -10.08 8.65
N ILE A 298 7.23 -10.59 8.47
CA ILE A 298 8.46 -9.87 8.75
C ILE A 298 9.48 -10.10 7.62
N THR A 299 10.09 -9.03 7.14
CA THR A 299 11.14 -9.14 6.13
C THR A 299 12.41 -9.76 6.74
N GLU A 300 13.23 -10.43 5.92
CA GLU A 300 14.53 -10.96 6.35
C GLU A 300 15.40 -9.87 6.99
N LYS A 301 15.44 -8.69 6.39
CA LYS A 301 16.18 -7.53 6.92
C LYS A 301 15.71 -7.16 8.32
N ALA A 302 14.40 -7.08 8.51
CA ALA A 302 13.83 -6.76 9.82
C ALA A 302 14.08 -7.90 10.83
N LEU A 303 13.96 -9.15 10.42
CA LEU A 303 14.23 -10.32 11.28
C LEU A 303 15.69 -10.34 11.77
N ASN A 304 16.64 -10.08 10.87
CA ASN A 304 18.07 -10.09 11.19
C ASN A 304 18.48 -8.90 12.08
N ASN A 305 17.77 -7.77 11.95
CA ASN A 305 18.03 -6.55 12.70
C ASN A 305 17.13 -6.42 13.96
N TYR A 306 16.27 -7.42 14.20
CA TYR A 306 15.37 -7.40 15.34
C TYR A 306 16.14 -7.81 16.62
N ILE A 307 16.21 -6.91 17.57
CA ILE A 307 16.64 -7.23 18.93
C ILE A 307 15.41 -7.22 19.82
N HIS A 308 15.11 -8.39 20.36
CA HIS A 308 14.05 -8.53 21.34
C HIS A 308 14.46 -7.86 22.63
N LEU A 309 13.71 -6.86 23.06
CA LEU A 309 13.89 -6.26 24.37
C LEU A 309 13.37 -7.23 25.44
N PRO A 310 14.06 -7.44 26.54
CA PRO A 310 13.56 -8.26 27.64
C PRO A 310 12.25 -7.64 28.13
N VAL A 311 11.15 -8.36 27.92
CA VAL A 311 9.79 -7.87 28.19
C VAL A 311 9.44 -8.19 29.63
N SER A 312 9.15 -7.17 30.38
CA SER A 312 8.20 -7.28 31.50
C SER A 312 6.93 -6.54 31.08
N ASN A 313 5.86 -7.26 30.77
CA ASN A 313 4.52 -6.73 30.55
C ASN A 313 4.35 -5.62 29.49
N ASN A 314 4.37 -5.97 28.21
CA ASN A 314 3.62 -5.32 27.12
C ASN A 314 4.19 -4.15 26.34
N THR A 315 5.43 -3.66 26.47
CA THR A 315 5.83 -2.58 25.55
C THR A 315 7.30 -2.64 25.13
N ASP A 316 7.53 -3.11 23.93
CA ASP A 316 8.78 -2.87 23.18
C ASP A 316 8.90 -1.40 22.72
N TYR A 317 8.04 -0.50 23.21
CA TYR A 317 7.94 0.87 22.75
C TYR A 317 9.06 1.74 23.32
N ILE A 318 10.07 2.02 22.51
CA ILE A 318 11.14 2.96 22.81
C ILE A 318 10.66 4.38 22.52
N THR A 319 10.76 5.25 23.50
CA THR A 319 10.38 6.67 23.43
C THR A 319 11.58 7.61 23.43
N ALA A 320 12.73 7.16 23.93
CA ALA A 320 13.98 7.91 23.92
C ALA A 320 15.18 6.98 23.70
N ILE A 321 16.20 7.47 23.02
CA ILE A 321 17.45 6.77 22.77
C ILE A 321 18.61 7.75 22.87
N GLU A 322 19.72 7.35 23.52
CA GLU A 322 20.93 8.14 23.65
C GLU A 322 22.16 7.24 23.69
N LYS A 323 23.29 7.72 23.17
CA LYS A 323 24.56 6.99 23.18
C LYS A 323 25.59 7.61 24.12
N ASN A 324 26.41 6.76 24.75
CA ASN A 324 27.58 7.18 25.49
C ASN A 324 28.68 6.13 25.25
N GLY A 325 29.66 6.47 24.43
CA GLY A 325 30.71 5.54 24.02
C GLY A 325 30.13 4.28 23.34
N ASN A 326 30.40 3.11 23.95
CA ASN A 326 29.89 1.82 23.43
C ASN A 326 28.54 1.40 24.02
N THR A 327 27.96 2.22 24.88
CA THR A 327 26.66 1.94 25.52
C THR A 327 25.56 2.78 24.90
N ILE A 328 24.39 2.17 24.70
CA ILE A 328 23.18 2.85 24.23
C ILE A 328 22.14 2.72 25.34
N PHE A 329 21.59 3.84 25.73
CA PHE A 329 20.52 3.94 26.70
C PHE A 329 19.18 4.06 25.99
N LEU A 330 18.20 3.27 26.42
CA LEU A 330 16.87 3.17 25.85
C LEU A 330 15.85 3.56 26.92
N GLY A 331 15.00 4.51 26.62
CA GLY A 331 13.84 4.88 27.43
C GLY A 331 12.59 4.22 26.87
N TYR A 332 11.82 3.55 27.70
CA TYR A 332 10.57 2.91 27.31
C TYR A 332 9.35 3.77 27.65
N ASN A 333 8.22 3.37 27.16
CA ASN A 333 6.93 3.96 27.54
C ASN A 333 6.46 3.48 28.93
N GLU A 334 7.42 3.26 29.84
CA GLU A 334 7.27 2.79 31.21
C GLU A 334 8.38 3.40 32.07
N ALA A 335 8.28 3.31 33.39
CA ALA A 335 9.33 3.75 34.33
C ALA A 335 10.55 2.77 34.37
N LYS A 336 10.95 2.31 33.19
CA LYS A 336 12.09 1.44 32.98
C LYS A 336 12.94 1.96 31.83
N SER A 337 14.21 1.63 31.86
CA SER A 337 15.16 1.87 30.78
C SER A 337 15.89 0.60 30.41
N GLY A 338 16.35 0.51 29.18
CA GLY A 338 17.29 -0.51 28.73
C GLY A 338 18.69 0.05 28.60
N ILE A 339 19.69 -0.71 29.00
CA ILE A 339 21.09 -0.44 28.70
C ILE A 339 21.58 -1.51 27.73
N TYR A 340 21.77 -1.10 26.47
CA TYR A 340 22.34 -1.98 25.44
C TYR A 340 23.85 -1.85 25.40
N HIS A 341 24.54 -2.96 25.70
CA HIS A 341 25.98 -3.06 25.65
C HIS A 341 26.39 -4.50 25.25
N ALA A 342 27.37 -4.64 24.38
CA ALA A 342 27.93 -5.94 23.95
C ALA A 342 26.81 -6.94 23.49
N ASN A 343 25.87 -6.49 22.66
CA ASN A 343 24.75 -7.27 22.13
C ASN A 343 23.77 -7.80 23.20
N THR A 344 23.79 -7.26 24.39
CA THR A 344 22.86 -7.58 25.46
C THR A 344 22.12 -6.32 25.91
N ILE A 345 20.91 -6.51 26.38
CA ILE A 345 20.12 -5.43 27.01
C ILE A 345 19.91 -5.82 28.46
N THR A 346 20.25 -4.90 29.36
CA THR A 346 19.96 -4.99 30.78
C THR A 346 18.95 -3.97 31.20
N ASP A 347 17.95 -4.38 31.95
CA ASP A 347 16.90 -3.47 32.41
C ASP A 347 17.35 -2.67 33.62
N LEU A 348 16.98 -1.41 33.63
CA LEU A 348 17.10 -0.49 34.74
C LEU A 348 15.69 -0.03 35.15
N VAL A 349 15.20 -0.58 36.28
CA VAL A 349 13.86 -0.25 36.80
C VAL A 349 13.97 0.94 37.73
N PHE A 350 13.15 1.98 37.52
CA PHE A 350 13.11 3.17 38.37
C PHE A 350 11.96 3.09 39.39
N GLU A 351 10.75 2.78 38.93
CA GLU A 351 9.59 2.56 39.77
C GLU A 351 8.82 1.34 39.27
N LYS A 352 8.26 0.55 40.18
CA LYS A 352 7.39 -0.57 39.81
C LYS A 352 5.96 -0.04 39.47
N ASP A 353 5.38 -0.56 38.41
CA ASP A 353 3.98 -0.44 38.04
C ASP A 353 3.44 0.97 37.71
N ARG A 354 4.31 1.95 37.46
CA ARG A 354 3.90 3.24 36.90
C ARG A 354 4.12 3.32 35.40
N LYS A 355 3.07 3.63 34.65
CA LYS A 355 3.16 3.99 33.23
C LYS A 355 3.66 5.43 33.09
N ILE A 356 4.97 5.62 33.13
CA ILE A 356 5.64 6.92 33.02
C ILE A 356 6.59 6.87 31.83
N GLU A 357 6.23 7.60 30.80
CA GLU A 357 6.98 7.65 29.54
C GLU A 357 8.30 8.42 29.69
N HIS A 358 9.39 7.90 29.11
CA HIS A 358 10.61 8.66 28.94
C HIS A 358 10.45 9.72 27.84
N LYS A 359 10.83 10.96 28.15
CA LYS A 359 10.80 12.08 27.19
C LYS A 359 12.16 12.32 26.55
N ALA A 360 13.23 12.15 27.30
CA ALA A 360 14.60 12.33 26.82
C ALA A 360 15.61 11.61 27.73
N ILE A 361 16.75 11.33 27.17
CA ILE A 361 17.92 10.82 27.91
C ILE A 361 19.09 11.73 27.53
N PHE A 362 19.91 12.06 28.51
CA PHE A 362 21.21 12.72 28.34
C PHE A 362 22.29 11.86 28.97
N SER A 363 23.41 11.68 28.28
CA SER A 363 24.49 10.88 28.82
C SER A 363 25.88 11.45 28.45
N GLU A 364 26.72 11.70 29.44
CA GLU A 364 28.10 12.17 29.30
C GLU A 364 28.99 11.57 30.36
N GLY A 365 30.11 10.95 29.96
CA GLY A 365 31.03 10.27 30.88
C GLY A 365 30.33 9.22 31.73
N ASN A 366 30.44 9.33 33.06
CA ASN A 366 29.76 8.42 33.99
C ASN A 366 28.35 8.88 34.39
N THR A 367 27.87 9.94 33.85
CA THR A 367 26.54 10.51 34.16
C THR A 367 25.55 10.21 33.09
N THR A 368 24.39 9.66 33.44
CA THR A 368 23.22 9.54 32.60
C THR A 368 22.01 10.12 33.33
N ILE A 369 21.28 11.01 32.66
CA ILE A 369 20.08 11.60 33.21
C ILE A 369 18.89 11.10 32.38
N PHE A 370 17.99 10.39 33.04
CA PHE A 370 16.75 9.92 32.46
C PHE A 370 15.65 10.92 32.77
N GLY A 371 15.06 11.44 31.74
CA GLY A 371 13.94 12.35 31.84
C GLY A 371 12.61 11.64 31.60
N LEU A 372 11.85 11.44 32.65
CA LEU A 372 10.52 10.86 32.64
C LEU A 372 9.45 11.98 32.67
N THR A 373 8.22 11.60 32.32
CA THR A 373 7.09 12.54 32.53
C THR A 373 6.92 12.79 34.02
N GLY A 374 7.29 13.99 34.47
CA GLY A 374 7.18 14.42 35.89
C GLY A 374 8.42 14.22 36.73
N SER A 375 9.45 13.51 36.31
CA SER A 375 10.65 13.29 37.14
C SER A 375 11.94 13.21 36.33
N LEU A 376 13.05 13.57 36.97
CA LEU A 376 14.39 13.42 36.43
C LEU A 376 15.20 12.49 37.33
N ILE A 377 15.86 11.52 36.75
CA ILE A 377 16.68 10.55 37.49
C ILE A 377 18.13 10.64 36.99
N HIS A 378 19.03 10.98 37.89
CA HIS A 378 20.46 10.93 37.66
C HIS A 378 20.99 9.53 37.99
N TYR A 379 21.58 8.89 37.01
CA TYR A 379 22.19 7.56 37.12
C TYR A 379 23.71 7.66 36.88
N ASN A 380 24.49 7.20 37.82
CA ASN A 380 25.94 7.08 37.65
C ASN A 380 26.29 5.69 37.13
N THR A 381 26.81 5.62 35.92
CA THR A 381 27.07 4.36 35.19
C THR A 381 28.19 3.52 35.84
N ALA A 382 29.18 4.17 36.49
CA ALA A 382 30.29 3.49 37.16
C ALA A 382 29.86 2.89 38.50
N THR A 383 29.15 3.65 39.33
CA THR A 383 28.75 3.23 40.69
C THR A 383 27.38 2.54 40.69
N LYS A 384 26.66 2.55 39.60
CA LYS A 384 25.27 2.08 39.46
C LYS A 384 24.27 2.74 40.42
N LYS A 385 24.66 3.84 41.07
CA LYS A 385 23.77 4.61 41.97
C LYS A 385 22.82 5.50 41.17
N LYS A 386 21.58 5.63 41.65
CA LYS A 386 20.56 6.48 41.09
C LYS A 386 20.02 7.43 42.16
N PHE A 387 19.71 8.66 41.75
CA PHE A 387 19.07 9.66 42.62
C PHE A 387 17.98 10.37 41.86
N LEU A 388 16.87 10.58 42.52
CA LEU A 388 15.79 11.45 42.03
C LEU A 388 16.26 12.91 42.10
N LEU A 389 16.11 13.64 41.01
CA LEU A 389 16.31 15.08 40.94
C LEU A 389 14.96 15.79 41.13
N LYS A 390 14.94 17.12 40.90
CA LYS A 390 13.69 17.93 40.93
C LYS A 390 12.64 17.38 39.94
N GLU A 391 11.38 17.45 40.33
CA GLU A 391 10.26 17.15 39.43
C GLU A 391 10.11 18.25 38.37
N TYR A 392 9.96 17.84 37.11
CA TYR A 392 9.75 18.72 35.96
C TYR A 392 8.72 18.12 35.00
N SER A 393 7.88 18.97 34.42
CA SER A 393 7.08 18.60 33.24
C SER A 393 7.99 18.64 31.99
N LEU A 394 8.88 17.66 31.90
CA LEU A 394 9.97 17.61 30.95
C LEU A 394 9.51 17.57 29.48
N LYS A 395 10.25 18.24 28.63
CA LYS A 395 10.13 18.20 27.16
C LYS A 395 11.38 17.61 26.50
N ASN A 396 12.57 18.05 26.94
CA ASN A 396 13.84 17.56 26.36
C ASN A 396 15.01 17.74 27.35
N LEU A 397 16.09 16.97 27.13
CA LEU A 397 17.37 17.11 27.77
C LEU A 397 18.45 17.30 26.70
N LEU A 398 19.27 18.33 26.82
CA LEU A 398 20.19 18.72 25.75
C LEU A 398 21.57 19.06 26.34
N PRO A 399 22.67 18.77 25.63
CA PRO A 399 24.00 19.16 26.11
C PRO A 399 24.12 20.68 26.22
N TYR A 400 24.83 21.14 27.24
CA TYR A 400 25.11 22.54 27.46
C TYR A 400 26.60 22.83 27.43
N THR A 401 27.20 22.85 28.58
CA THR A 401 28.64 22.97 28.76
C THR A 401 29.16 21.70 29.45
N PRO A 402 30.47 21.35 29.39
CA PRO A 402 31.01 20.19 30.06
C PRO A 402 30.58 20.14 31.53
N GLY A 403 30.00 19.05 31.97
CA GLY A 403 29.45 18.91 33.33
C GLY A 403 28.05 19.48 33.53
N SER A 404 27.34 19.94 32.46
CA SER A 404 26.05 20.56 32.58
C SER A 404 25.08 20.15 31.44
N VAL A 405 23.80 20.12 31.73
CA VAL A 405 22.70 19.76 30.81
C VAL A 405 21.62 20.83 30.82
N LEU A 406 21.03 21.13 29.67
CA LEU A 406 19.83 21.96 29.56
C LEU A 406 18.57 21.11 29.73
N ILE A 407 17.71 21.52 30.63
CA ILE A 407 16.41 20.95 30.91
C ILE A 407 15.34 21.83 30.28
N CYS A 408 14.73 21.36 29.17
CA CYS A 408 13.58 21.99 28.57
C CYS A 408 12.31 21.45 29.23
N SER A 409 11.48 22.33 29.75
CA SER A 409 10.26 21.96 30.48
C SER A 409 9.05 22.81 30.11
N SER A 410 7.89 22.48 30.67
CA SER A 410 6.70 23.33 30.56
C SER A 410 6.85 24.64 31.36
N GLU A 411 7.79 24.71 32.26
CA GLU A 411 8.03 25.81 33.18
C GLU A 411 9.13 26.75 32.68
N GLY A 412 10.02 26.25 31.81
CA GLY A 412 11.09 27.06 31.28
C GLY A 412 12.27 26.27 30.71
N LEU A 413 13.40 26.96 30.65
CA LEU A 413 14.70 26.43 30.31
C LEU A 413 15.64 26.57 31.51
N THR A 414 16.15 25.47 32.03
CA THR A 414 17.03 25.43 33.19
C THR A 414 18.34 24.74 32.81
N ALA A 415 19.46 25.31 33.17
CA ALA A 415 20.75 24.66 33.13
C ALA A 415 21.00 23.93 34.45
N TYR A 416 21.31 22.64 34.37
CA TYR A 416 21.66 21.82 35.53
C TYR A 416 23.13 21.36 35.44
N ASN A 417 23.95 21.79 36.41
CA ASN A 417 25.29 21.30 36.55
C ASN A 417 25.26 20.03 37.42
N TYR A 418 25.55 18.88 36.80
CA TYR A 418 25.47 17.59 37.49
C TYR A 418 26.72 17.24 38.34
N GLN A 419 27.79 18.02 38.23
CA GLN A 419 28.96 17.91 39.07
C GLN A 419 28.75 18.63 40.40
N THR A 420 28.32 19.91 40.33
CA THR A 420 28.03 20.73 41.51
C THR A 420 26.62 20.56 42.06
N ARG A 421 25.71 19.93 41.28
CA ARG A 421 24.30 19.76 41.57
C ARG A 421 23.53 21.08 41.73
N THR A 422 23.91 22.11 40.98
CA THR A 422 23.27 23.41 41.01
C THR A 422 22.38 23.62 39.79
N TYR A 423 21.34 24.43 39.98
CA TYR A 423 20.39 24.78 38.92
C TYR A 423 20.49 26.29 38.65
N GLU A 424 20.44 26.66 37.36
CA GLU A 424 20.34 28.02 36.89
C GLU A 424 19.16 28.15 35.94
N GLU A 425 18.19 28.98 36.26
CA GLU A 425 17.04 29.26 35.41
C GLU A 425 17.42 30.29 34.35
N LEU A 426 17.35 29.89 33.07
CA LEU A 426 17.68 30.71 31.92
C LEU A 426 16.43 31.34 31.27
N VAL A 427 15.28 30.67 31.29
CA VAL A 427 13.98 31.16 30.87
C VAL A 427 12.93 30.65 31.86
N GLU A 428 12.09 31.54 32.34
CA GLU A 428 11.03 31.20 33.30
C GLU A 428 9.63 31.37 32.68
N LYS A 429 8.68 30.59 33.19
CA LYS A 429 7.24 30.69 32.90
C LYS A 429 6.87 30.59 31.43
N GLU A 430 7.72 29.95 30.63
CA GLU A 430 7.46 29.72 29.21
C GLU A 430 7.87 28.29 28.81
N ARG A 431 6.98 27.58 28.11
CA ARG A 431 7.24 26.20 27.69
C ARG A 431 8.31 26.12 26.62
N MET A 432 9.41 25.44 26.91
CA MET A 432 10.54 25.23 26.00
C MET A 432 10.65 23.78 25.60
N TYR A 433 10.92 23.53 24.31
CA TYR A 433 10.99 22.19 23.72
C TYR A 433 12.39 21.79 23.28
N THR A 434 13.20 22.75 22.89
CA THR A 434 14.57 22.51 22.44
C THR A 434 15.45 23.72 22.71
N ALA A 435 16.76 23.47 22.80
CA ALA A 435 17.78 24.53 22.87
C ALA A 435 19.10 24.05 22.28
N LEU A 436 19.93 24.95 21.79
CA LEU A 436 21.25 24.65 21.28
C LEU A 436 22.21 25.81 21.56
N LEU A 437 23.33 25.53 22.21
CA LEU A 437 24.40 26.48 22.38
C LEU A 437 25.10 26.68 21.03
N TYR A 438 25.01 27.89 20.47
CA TYR A 438 25.63 28.20 19.18
C TYR A 438 26.86 29.08 19.29
N ASP A 439 27.00 29.80 20.40
CA ASP A 439 28.13 30.63 20.74
C ASP A 439 28.33 30.63 22.27
N LYS A 440 29.45 31.10 22.76
CA LYS A 440 29.90 31.00 24.17
C LYS A 440 28.79 31.31 25.20
N ASP A 441 28.01 32.38 24.94
CA ASP A 441 26.95 32.87 25.84
C ASP A 441 25.60 33.02 25.11
N SER A 442 25.38 32.22 24.03
CA SER A 442 24.21 32.38 23.18
C SER A 442 23.58 31.06 22.81
N LEU A 443 22.30 30.95 23.10
CA LEU A 443 21.48 29.74 22.78
C LEU A 443 20.43 30.07 21.71
N PHE A 444 20.20 29.16 20.82
CA PHE A 444 18.89 29.04 20.20
C PHE A 444 17.98 28.32 21.18
N THR A 445 16.75 28.79 21.40
CA THR A 445 15.77 28.10 22.24
C THR A 445 14.38 28.17 21.59
N GLY A 446 13.72 27.00 21.48
CA GLY A 446 12.45 26.81 20.78
C GLY A 446 11.28 26.65 21.77
N SER A 447 10.27 27.51 21.60
CA SER A 447 8.95 27.32 22.20
C SER A 447 8.06 26.44 21.31
N PHE A 448 6.78 26.30 21.65
CA PHE A 448 5.81 25.57 20.81
C PHE A 448 5.47 26.32 19.51
N LYS A 449 5.87 27.57 19.39
CA LYS A 449 5.47 28.45 18.30
C LYS A 449 6.65 29.10 17.58
N ASP A 450 7.72 29.42 18.31
CA ASP A 450 8.80 30.28 17.80
C ASP A 450 10.18 29.83 18.26
N LEU A 451 11.21 30.26 17.53
CA LEU A 451 12.61 30.11 17.89
C LEU A 451 13.20 31.47 18.29
N TYR A 452 13.89 31.45 19.39
CA TYR A 452 14.51 32.67 19.97
C TYR A 452 16.04 32.52 20.03
N LYS A 453 16.70 33.65 20.05
CA LYS A 453 18.08 33.78 20.50
C LYS A 453 18.10 34.26 21.94
N LEU A 454 18.68 33.50 22.83
CA LEU A 454 18.82 33.79 24.23
C LEU A 454 20.28 34.09 24.56
N ASN A 455 20.58 35.21 25.19
CA ASN A 455 21.87 35.46 25.79
C ASN A 455 21.83 34.90 27.24
N THR A 456 22.71 33.96 27.55
CA THR A 456 22.68 33.24 28.85
C THR A 456 23.12 34.10 30.04
N ARG A 457 23.97 35.11 29.84
CA ARG A 457 24.41 35.99 30.92
C ARG A 457 23.35 37.06 31.26
N THR A 458 22.81 37.72 30.23
CA THR A 458 21.82 38.79 30.41
C THR A 458 20.39 38.26 30.51
N LYS A 459 20.19 36.99 30.23
CA LYS A 459 18.87 36.32 30.11
C LYS A 459 17.91 36.99 29.11
N LYS A 460 18.45 37.87 28.24
CA LYS A 460 17.68 38.59 27.21
C LYS A 460 17.35 37.62 26.07
N LYS A 461 16.07 37.50 25.76
CA LYS A 461 15.53 36.63 24.69
C LYS A 461 15.02 37.50 23.54
N ASN A 462 15.46 37.25 22.31
CA ASN A 462 15.01 37.96 21.10
C ASN A 462 14.40 36.95 20.15
N LEU A 463 13.25 37.29 19.55
CA LEU A 463 12.62 36.46 18.50
C LEU A 463 13.57 36.32 17.32
N PHE A 464 13.73 35.12 16.81
CA PHE A 464 14.59 34.82 15.68
C PHE A 464 13.83 34.26 14.48
N LEU A 465 13.01 33.21 14.69
CA LEU A 465 12.14 32.64 13.65
C LEU A 465 10.74 32.48 14.23
N GLU A 466 9.75 33.08 13.59
CA GLU A 466 8.35 33.04 13.98
C GLU A 466 7.60 31.92 13.26
N GLY A 467 6.67 31.29 13.92
CA GLY A 467 5.76 30.30 13.34
C GLY A 467 6.33 28.87 13.18
N TYR A 468 7.43 28.55 13.87
CA TYR A 468 8.05 27.23 13.77
C TYR A 468 8.15 26.54 15.13
N TYR A 469 7.45 25.41 15.27
CA TYR A 469 7.60 24.53 16.43
C TYR A 469 8.79 23.59 16.23
N PHE A 470 9.96 23.94 16.75
CA PHE A 470 11.15 23.10 16.72
C PHE A 470 11.07 22.00 17.80
N THR A 471 11.26 20.75 17.38
CA THR A 471 11.33 19.57 18.27
C THR A 471 12.76 19.23 18.63
N ASP A 472 13.72 19.51 17.74
CA ASP A 472 15.15 19.31 17.95
C ASP A 472 15.96 20.26 17.08
N ILE A 473 17.14 20.65 17.55
CA ILE A 473 18.08 21.51 16.81
C ILE A 473 19.49 20.95 17.01
N LYS A 474 20.22 20.79 15.91
CA LYS A 474 21.61 20.35 15.91
C LYS A 474 22.48 21.29 15.08
N LYS A 475 23.73 21.41 15.47
CA LYS A 475 24.76 22.06 14.67
C LYS A 475 25.30 21.06 13.65
N LEU A 476 25.18 21.36 12.36
CA LEU A 476 25.68 20.51 11.29
C LEU A 476 27.16 20.81 11.01
N ARG A 477 27.47 22.11 10.86
CA ARG A 477 28.83 22.62 10.69
C ARG A 477 28.90 24.10 11.14
N HIS A 478 30.04 24.74 10.97
CA HIS A 478 30.18 26.14 11.36
C HIS A 478 29.09 27.00 10.73
N ASN A 479 28.35 27.73 11.55
CA ASN A 479 27.24 28.63 11.17
C ASN A 479 26.16 27.97 10.27
N LEU A 480 25.97 26.66 10.37
CA LEU A 480 24.88 25.92 9.73
C LEU A 480 24.22 25.00 10.74
N TYR A 481 22.94 25.20 10.94
CA TYR A 481 22.10 24.48 11.88
C TYR A 481 20.96 23.77 11.15
N VAL A 482 20.57 22.65 11.70
CA VAL A 482 19.43 21.88 11.22
C VAL A 482 18.42 21.70 12.35
N GLY A 483 17.18 22.00 12.08
CA GLY A 483 16.08 21.86 13.05
C GLY A 483 14.98 20.97 12.54
N ALA A 484 14.60 20.00 13.35
CA ALA A 484 13.38 19.24 13.17
C ALA A 484 12.18 20.03 13.66
N THR A 485 11.05 19.95 12.95
CA THR A 485 9.83 20.65 13.34
C THR A 485 8.63 19.72 13.38
N ASN A 486 7.61 20.10 14.14
CA ASN A 486 6.42 19.26 14.30
C ASN A 486 5.58 19.13 13.02
N LEU A 487 5.48 20.19 12.20
CA LEU A 487 4.62 20.19 11.01
C LEU A 487 5.25 20.86 9.78
N SER A 488 6.42 21.47 9.93
CA SER A 488 7.06 22.26 8.87
C SER A 488 8.26 21.56 8.23
N GLY A 489 8.44 20.27 8.49
CA GLY A 489 9.57 19.48 8.00
C GLY A 489 10.86 19.84 8.71
N ILE A 490 11.94 19.94 7.96
CA ILE A 490 13.28 20.25 8.46
C ILE A 490 13.66 21.64 7.98
N ILE A 491 14.20 22.44 8.87
CA ILE A 491 14.66 23.79 8.58
C ILE A 491 16.19 23.85 8.66
N LEU A 492 16.82 24.14 7.54
CA LEU A 492 18.22 24.54 7.51
C LEU A 492 18.32 26.05 7.68
N PHE A 493 19.12 26.49 8.65
CA PHE A 493 19.26 27.90 8.94
C PHE A 493 20.67 28.23 9.43
N ASN A 494 21.03 29.48 9.34
CA ASN A 494 22.25 30.01 9.95
C ASN A 494 21.87 30.99 11.08
N ASN A 495 22.85 31.67 11.66
CA ASN A 495 22.61 32.67 12.70
C ASN A 495 21.89 33.94 12.23
N ARG A 496 21.50 34.06 10.95
CA ARG A 496 20.83 35.24 10.40
C ARG A 496 19.45 34.93 9.83
N LYS A 497 19.28 33.81 9.12
CA LYS A 497 18.04 33.48 8.37
C LYS A 497 17.89 32.00 8.09
N ILE A 498 16.70 31.62 7.67
CA ILE A 498 16.42 30.32 7.06
C ILE A 498 17.14 30.29 5.70
N LEU A 499 17.82 29.17 5.45
CA LEU A 499 18.49 28.90 4.18
C LEU A 499 17.64 28.02 3.28
N GLN A 500 17.01 26.98 3.88
CA GLN A 500 16.18 26.02 3.13
C GLN A 500 15.17 25.36 4.06
N LYS A 501 13.98 25.10 3.52
CA LYS A 501 12.94 24.29 4.13
C LYS A 501 12.83 22.98 3.37
N ILE A 502 12.85 21.85 4.07
CA ILE A 502 12.80 20.50 3.49
C ILE A 502 11.50 19.84 3.96
N THR A 503 10.65 19.54 3.01
CA THR A 503 9.30 18.96 3.24
C THR A 503 9.09 17.72 2.36
N GLU A 504 7.90 17.16 2.37
CA GLU A 504 7.50 16.08 1.46
C GLU A 504 7.69 16.45 -0.02
N ASN A 505 7.50 17.72 -0.37
CA ASN A 505 7.75 18.21 -1.74
C ASN A 505 9.22 18.08 -2.18
N ASN A 506 10.12 17.98 -1.23
CA ASN A 506 11.55 17.74 -1.49
C ASN A 506 11.92 16.25 -1.38
N GLY A 507 10.94 15.38 -1.07
CA GLY A 507 11.16 13.95 -0.91
C GLY A 507 11.32 13.47 0.55
N LEU A 508 11.04 14.30 1.55
CA LEU A 508 11.00 13.88 2.94
C LEU A 508 9.82 12.92 3.17
N ALA A 509 9.97 11.93 4.03
CA ALA A 509 8.90 10.95 4.29
C ALA A 509 7.65 11.58 4.89
N THR A 510 7.80 12.57 5.73
CA THR A 510 6.73 13.38 6.32
C THR A 510 7.28 14.67 6.90
N SER A 511 6.49 15.73 6.92
CA SER A 511 6.86 17.00 7.55
C SER A 511 6.80 16.99 9.07
N HIS A 512 6.30 15.89 9.67
CA HIS A 512 6.34 15.68 11.12
C HIS A 512 7.66 15.02 11.54
N THR A 513 8.65 15.83 11.92
CA THR A 513 9.98 15.37 12.31
C THR A 513 10.21 15.53 13.80
N LYS A 514 10.93 14.57 14.43
CA LYS A 514 11.09 14.49 15.89
C LYS A 514 12.51 14.81 16.36
N LYS A 515 13.50 14.11 15.85
CA LYS A 515 14.90 14.17 16.27
C LYS A 515 15.82 14.18 15.06
N ILE A 516 16.97 14.83 15.25
CA ILE A 516 18.05 14.87 14.26
C ILE A 516 19.26 14.14 14.84
N GLU A 517 19.88 13.27 14.07
CA GLU A 517 21.20 12.68 14.34
C GLU A 517 22.17 13.05 13.22
N ILE A 518 23.34 13.57 13.60
CA ILE A 518 24.34 14.02 12.64
C ILE A 518 25.26 12.84 12.28
N GLU A 519 25.32 12.49 10.99
CA GLU A 519 26.27 11.50 10.48
C GLU A 519 27.64 12.13 10.18
N ASN A 520 27.64 13.26 9.50
CA ASN A 520 28.82 14.06 9.22
C ASN A 520 28.44 15.52 8.86
N GLN A 521 29.40 16.34 8.46
CA GLN A 521 29.19 17.76 8.19
C GLN A 521 28.19 18.07 7.07
N ASN A 522 27.85 17.10 6.22
CA ASN A 522 26.91 17.27 5.09
C ASN A 522 25.73 16.32 5.15
N VAL A 523 25.71 15.40 6.10
CA VAL A 523 24.73 14.30 6.17
C VAL A 523 24.15 14.20 7.57
N PHE A 524 22.83 14.10 7.64
CA PHE A 524 22.10 13.90 8.88
C PHE A 524 20.88 13.01 8.66
N TRP A 525 20.38 12.46 9.74
CA TRP A 525 19.20 11.61 9.79
C TRP A 525 18.08 12.32 10.54
N ALA A 526 16.87 12.21 10.05
CA ALA A 526 15.66 12.70 10.71
C ALA A 526 14.73 11.55 11.08
N SER A 527 14.37 11.49 12.35
CA SER A 527 13.42 10.53 12.88
C SER A 527 12.00 11.05 12.72
N THR A 528 11.10 10.21 12.20
CA THR A 528 9.73 10.60 11.87
C THR A 528 8.71 9.54 12.32
N ASN A 529 7.43 9.80 12.12
CA ASN A 529 6.37 8.80 12.28
C ASN A 529 6.21 7.88 11.05
N SER A 530 6.92 8.18 9.95
CA SER A 530 6.87 7.45 8.68
C SER A 530 8.23 6.83 8.31
N GLY A 531 9.09 6.57 9.31
CA GLY A 531 10.41 5.99 9.13
C GLY A 531 11.54 6.97 9.42
N LEU A 532 12.73 6.68 8.91
CA LEU A 532 13.93 7.49 8.97
C LEU A 532 14.21 8.11 7.60
N SER A 533 14.51 9.38 7.59
CA SER A 533 14.99 10.07 6.39
C SER A 533 16.47 10.41 6.56
N ARG A 534 17.32 9.99 5.61
CA ARG A 534 18.72 10.40 5.51
C ARG A 534 18.85 11.49 4.48
N ILE A 535 19.33 12.65 4.89
CA ILE A 535 19.45 13.85 4.08
C ILE A 535 20.94 14.13 3.87
N GLU A 536 21.35 14.24 2.62
CA GLU A 536 22.69 14.58 2.18
C GLU A 536 22.64 15.91 1.42
N ILE A 537 23.36 16.90 1.92
CA ILE A 537 23.51 18.20 1.27
C ILE A 537 24.63 18.10 0.24
N ARG A 538 24.31 18.36 -1.02
CA ARG A 538 25.24 18.32 -2.18
C ARG A 538 25.36 19.70 -2.81
N ASN A 539 26.38 19.89 -3.63
CA ASN A 539 26.59 21.13 -4.36
C ASN A 539 25.41 21.51 -5.28
N GLN A 540 24.69 20.50 -5.81
CA GLN A 540 23.56 20.68 -6.72
C GLN A 540 22.22 20.30 -6.09
N GLY A 541 22.02 20.53 -4.77
CA GLY A 541 20.76 20.26 -4.11
C GLY A 541 20.84 19.19 -3.01
N LEU A 542 19.70 18.56 -2.73
CA LEU A 542 19.57 17.58 -1.66
C LEU A 542 19.39 16.17 -2.23
N ARG A 543 20.01 15.19 -1.60
CA ARG A 543 19.65 13.79 -1.77
C ARG A 543 18.96 13.29 -0.51
N ILE A 544 17.73 12.81 -0.65
CA ILE A 544 16.94 12.28 0.46
C ILE A 544 16.67 10.81 0.21
N ASN A 545 16.96 9.97 1.20
CA ASN A 545 16.65 8.56 1.20
C ASN A 545 15.75 8.26 2.42
N ASN A 546 14.59 7.69 2.19
CA ASN A 546 13.67 7.28 3.25
C ASN A 546 13.79 5.79 3.50
N PHE A 547 13.83 5.39 4.77
CA PHE A 547 13.94 4.02 5.23
C PHE A 547 12.77 3.69 6.15
N THR A 548 12.18 2.52 5.94
CA THR A 548 10.98 2.06 6.65
C THR A 548 11.12 0.62 7.11
N GLN A 549 10.04 0.03 7.58
CA GLN A 549 10.01 -1.40 7.90
C GLN A 549 10.43 -2.29 6.71
N THR A 550 10.19 -1.86 5.47
CA THR A 550 10.64 -2.60 4.28
C THR A 550 12.16 -2.69 4.18
N ASP A 551 12.87 -1.72 4.75
CA ASP A 551 14.33 -1.65 4.75
C ASP A 551 14.95 -2.29 6.00
N GLY A 552 14.13 -2.85 6.90
CA GLY A 552 14.57 -3.58 8.09
C GLY A 552 14.35 -2.86 9.40
N LEU A 553 13.65 -1.72 9.44
CA LEU A 553 13.24 -1.10 10.69
C LEU A 553 12.14 -1.95 11.38
N PRO A 554 12.14 -2.08 12.72
CA PRO A 554 11.08 -2.78 13.43
C PRO A 554 9.70 -2.09 13.30
N SER A 555 9.68 -0.77 13.17
CA SER A 555 8.48 0.05 12.99
C SER A 555 8.81 1.32 12.23
N ASN A 556 7.80 1.92 11.59
CA ASN A 556 7.92 3.25 10.95
C ASN A 556 7.84 4.40 11.97
N VAL A 557 7.33 4.15 13.18
CA VAL A 557 7.26 5.16 14.25
C VAL A 557 8.59 5.18 14.98
N ILE A 558 9.41 6.20 14.68
CA ILE A 558 10.76 6.36 15.21
C ILE A 558 10.77 7.42 16.30
N ALA A 559 11.31 7.08 17.47
CA ALA A 559 11.50 8.03 18.56
C ALA A 559 12.79 8.86 18.39
N GLY A 560 13.84 8.20 17.94
CA GLY A 560 15.15 8.78 17.68
C GLY A 560 16.09 7.72 17.10
N CYS A 561 17.25 8.15 16.65
CA CYS A 561 18.32 7.23 16.27
C CYS A 561 19.67 7.77 16.74
N VAL A 562 20.63 6.86 16.89
CA VAL A 562 22.03 7.18 17.20
C VAL A 562 22.95 6.38 16.30
N ILE A 563 24.09 6.95 15.94
CA ILE A 563 25.06 6.34 15.02
C ILE A 563 26.35 6.01 15.76
N ARG A 564 26.88 4.79 15.50
CA ARG A 564 28.18 4.36 15.97
C ARG A 564 28.94 3.64 14.84
N GLY A 565 29.91 4.32 14.26
CA GLY A 565 30.60 3.84 13.05
C GLY A 565 29.62 3.64 11.89
N ASP A 566 29.62 2.45 11.30
CA ASP A 566 28.65 2.07 10.24
C ASP A 566 27.28 1.61 10.78
N THR A 567 27.10 1.56 12.08
CA THR A 567 25.86 1.03 12.68
C THR A 567 24.95 2.15 13.14
N LEU A 568 23.72 2.12 12.66
CA LEU A 568 22.62 2.97 13.07
C LEU A 568 21.73 2.17 14.04
N TYR A 569 21.46 2.75 15.18
CA TYR A 569 20.55 2.23 16.19
C TYR A 569 19.30 3.09 16.21
N ALA A 570 18.16 2.52 15.89
CA ALA A 570 16.87 3.23 15.81
C ALA A 570 15.94 2.77 16.94
N GLY A 571 15.55 3.68 17.81
CA GLY A 571 14.53 3.44 18.82
C GLY A 571 13.14 3.56 18.17
N THR A 572 12.37 2.49 18.19
CA THR A 572 11.07 2.43 17.50
C THR A 572 9.95 2.03 18.44
N SER A 573 8.70 2.19 18.00
CA SER A 573 7.53 1.70 18.76
C SER A 573 7.43 0.17 18.87
N LYS A 574 8.28 -0.58 18.17
CA LYS A 574 8.33 -2.05 18.19
C LYS A 574 9.74 -2.58 18.44
N GLY A 575 10.53 -1.89 19.27
CA GLY A 575 11.86 -2.31 19.68
C GLY A 575 13.00 -1.55 19.02
N LEU A 576 14.22 -2.01 19.27
CA LEU A 576 15.46 -1.44 18.79
C LEU A 576 15.82 -2.01 17.41
N GLY A 577 15.93 -1.15 16.40
CA GLY A 577 16.48 -1.49 15.09
C GLY A 577 18.00 -1.31 15.09
N ILE A 578 18.75 -2.30 14.63
CA ILE A 578 20.22 -2.23 14.46
C ILE A 578 20.52 -2.49 12.99
N LEU A 579 21.05 -1.48 12.30
CA LEU A 579 21.17 -1.45 10.86
C LEU A 579 22.57 -1.00 10.44
N SER A 580 23.17 -1.68 9.45
CA SER A 580 24.38 -1.16 8.79
C SER A 580 24.00 -0.06 7.80
N ILE A 581 24.56 1.12 7.96
CA ILE A 581 24.34 2.27 7.04
C ILE A 581 24.81 1.89 5.63
N LYS A 582 25.96 1.21 5.51
CA LYS A 582 26.48 0.73 4.23
C LYS A 582 25.46 -0.19 3.52
N ASN A 583 24.86 -1.12 4.24
CA ASN A 583 23.87 -2.05 3.68
C ASN A 583 22.55 -1.33 3.33
N LEU A 584 22.13 -0.35 4.13
CA LEU A 584 20.97 0.48 3.82
C LEU A 584 21.17 1.29 2.54
N LEU A 585 22.39 1.78 2.32
CA LEU A 585 22.73 2.59 1.15
C LEU A 585 23.12 1.76 -0.08
N ALA A 586 23.45 0.47 0.09
CA ALA A 586 23.66 -0.47 -1.01
C ALA A 586 22.34 -0.73 -1.74
N GLN A 587 21.99 0.17 -2.65
CA GLN A 587 20.75 0.08 -3.41
C GLN A 587 20.86 -1.00 -4.48
N GLN A 588 20.05 -2.04 -4.40
CA GLN A 588 19.66 -2.78 -5.60
C GLN A 588 18.87 -1.82 -6.51
N LYS A 589 19.35 -1.62 -7.71
CA LYS A 589 18.67 -0.76 -8.71
C LYS A 589 17.30 -1.30 -9.11
N PHE A 590 17.14 -2.62 -9.09
CA PHE A 590 15.93 -3.32 -9.52
C PHE A 590 15.50 -4.34 -8.46
N ILE A 591 14.21 -4.68 -8.49
CA ILE A 591 13.66 -5.82 -7.77
C ILE A 591 13.82 -7.04 -8.67
N ASP A 592 14.52 -8.08 -8.21
CA ASP A 592 14.75 -9.32 -8.97
C ASP A 592 13.48 -10.19 -9.01
N LYS A 593 12.43 -9.64 -9.59
CA LYS A 593 11.12 -10.25 -9.77
C LYS A 593 10.48 -9.74 -11.04
N LYS A 594 9.53 -10.51 -11.57
CA LYS A 594 8.71 -10.13 -12.71
C LYS A 594 7.25 -9.97 -12.30
N VAL A 595 6.54 -9.16 -13.05
CA VAL A 595 5.07 -9.11 -12.97
C VAL A 595 4.50 -10.40 -13.53
N ILE A 596 3.46 -10.89 -12.87
CA ILE A 596 2.70 -12.07 -13.30
C ILE A 596 1.40 -11.57 -13.90
N ILE A 597 1.07 -12.00 -15.09
CA ILE A 597 -0.27 -11.82 -15.66
C ILE A 597 -1.07 -13.06 -15.26
N ASN A 598 -1.99 -12.90 -14.32
CA ASN A 598 -2.78 -14.01 -13.78
C ASN A 598 -3.85 -14.48 -14.75
N SER A 599 -4.48 -13.54 -15.43
CA SER A 599 -5.50 -13.80 -16.45
C SER A 599 -5.69 -12.56 -17.33
N VAL A 600 -6.28 -12.78 -18.49
CA VAL A 600 -6.72 -11.71 -19.39
C VAL A 600 -8.20 -11.91 -19.68
N VAL A 601 -8.98 -10.86 -19.47
CA VAL A 601 -10.40 -10.85 -19.84
C VAL A 601 -10.54 -10.09 -21.15
N ILE A 602 -11.08 -10.73 -22.17
CA ILE A 602 -11.39 -10.10 -23.46
C ILE A 602 -12.90 -10.16 -23.63
N GLY A 603 -13.56 -9.02 -23.61
CA GLY A 603 -15.01 -8.95 -23.54
C GLY A 603 -15.54 -9.69 -22.30
N ASN A 604 -16.31 -10.78 -22.49
CA ASN A 604 -16.88 -11.57 -21.41
C ASN A 604 -16.11 -12.88 -21.12
N LYS A 605 -14.95 -13.10 -21.76
CA LYS A 605 -14.21 -14.35 -21.64
C LYS A 605 -12.89 -14.14 -20.92
N GLU A 606 -12.68 -14.88 -19.84
CA GLU A 606 -11.42 -14.88 -19.08
C GLU A 606 -10.50 -16.04 -19.54
N PHE A 607 -9.23 -15.70 -19.80
CA PHE A 607 -8.17 -16.61 -20.24
C PHE A 607 -7.13 -16.72 -19.13
N PHE A 608 -6.91 -17.92 -18.62
CA PHE A 608 -5.88 -18.23 -17.62
C PHE A 608 -4.64 -18.85 -18.25
N ASN A 609 -4.82 -19.64 -19.30
CA ASN A 609 -3.71 -20.19 -20.09
C ASN A 609 -3.29 -19.17 -21.15
N LEU A 610 -2.22 -18.45 -20.85
CA LEU A 610 -1.71 -17.36 -21.69
C LEU A 610 -0.74 -17.83 -22.78
N ASN A 611 -0.43 -19.13 -22.83
CA ASN A 611 0.37 -19.73 -23.90
C ASN A 611 -0.45 -19.99 -25.17
N THR A 612 -1.77 -19.87 -25.11
CA THR A 612 -2.66 -19.96 -26.27
C THR A 612 -2.87 -18.57 -26.88
N PRO A 613 -3.06 -18.48 -28.21
CA PRO A 613 -3.32 -17.19 -28.86
C PRO A 613 -4.52 -16.49 -28.24
N LEU A 614 -4.32 -15.26 -27.78
CA LEU A 614 -5.37 -14.42 -27.23
C LEU A 614 -6.01 -13.63 -28.35
N VAL A 615 -7.23 -14.01 -28.71
CA VAL A 615 -7.96 -13.39 -29.82
C VAL A 615 -9.29 -12.82 -29.35
N GLY A 616 -9.42 -11.51 -29.47
CA GLY A 616 -10.67 -10.77 -29.27
C GLY A 616 -11.41 -10.54 -30.58
N LYS A 617 -12.69 -10.21 -30.48
CA LYS A 617 -13.54 -9.84 -31.63
C LYS A 617 -14.35 -8.61 -31.28
N THR A 618 -14.40 -7.64 -32.16
CA THR A 618 -15.31 -6.51 -32.01
C THR A 618 -16.78 -6.97 -32.10
N PRO A 619 -17.73 -6.41 -31.29
CA PRO A 619 -17.64 -5.22 -30.45
C PRO A 619 -17.09 -5.49 -29.04
N ASN A 620 -16.90 -6.74 -28.62
CA ASN A 620 -16.43 -7.08 -27.29
C ASN A 620 -14.89 -7.05 -27.27
N ASN A 621 -14.33 -5.88 -27.42
CA ASN A 621 -12.91 -5.58 -27.58
C ASN A 621 -12.33 -4.82 -26.36
N ASP A 622 -13.06 -4.80 -25.25
CA ASP A 622 -12.50 -4.37 -23.97
C ASP A 622 -11.57 -5.45 -23.43
N ILE A 623 -10.41 -5.05 -22.97
CA ILE A 623 -9.44 -5.97 -22.41
C ILE A 623 -9.08 -5.55 -20.99
N THR A 624 -9.11 -6.52 -20.08
CA THR A 624 -8.61 -6.35 -18.72
C THR A 624 -7.46 -7.31 -18.48
N PHE A 625 -6.29 -6.78 -18.12
CA PHE A 625 -5.16 -7.55 -17.66
C PHE A 625 -5.18 -7.60 -16.14
N ASN A 626 -5.32 -8.80 -15.56
CA ASN A 626 -5.19 -9.01 -14.13
C ASN A 626 -3.72 -9.33 -13.83
N VAL A 627 -3.01 -8.42 -13.19
CA VAL A 627 -1.58 -8.51 -12.93
C VAL A 627 -1.29 -8.62 -11.45
N SER A 628 -0.16 -9.24 -11.09
CA SER A 628 0.35 -9.33 -9.74
C SER A 628 1.86 -9.12 -9.74
N PHE A 629 2.37 -8.50 -8.68
CA PHE A 629 3.80 -8.32 -8.47
C PHE A 629 4.16 -8.76 -7.05
N PRO A 630 4.70 -10.00 -6.85
CA PRO A 630 4.88 -10.59 -5.52
C PRO A 630 6.09 -10.02 -4.77
N ASP A 631 6.12 -8.70 -4.62
CA ASP A 631 7.11 -7.98 -3.81
C ASP A 631 6.54 -7.69 -2.42
N TYR A 632 6.60 -8.68 -1.54
CA TYR A 632 6.07 -8.61 -0.18
C TYR A 632 6.80 -7.58 0.68
N ALA A 633 8.07 -7.31 0.39
CA ALA A 633 8.83 -6.29 1.09
C ALA A 633 8.23 -4.90 0.92
N SER A 634 7.54 -4.63 -0.17
CA SER A 634 6.83 -3.37 -0.44
C SER A 634 5.54 -3.19 0.36
N GLN A 635 5.05 -4.22 1.07
CA GLN A 635 3.91 -4.16 1.99
C GLN A 635 2.68 -3.46 1.38
N GLY A 636 2.28 -3.86 0.19
CA GLY A 636 1.14 -3.31 -0.54
C GLY A 636 1.41 -2.01 -1.33
N ASN A 637 2.55 -1.34 -1.10
CA ASN A 637 2.95 -0.15 -1.87
C ASN A 637 3.49 -0.56 -3.25
N ILE A 638 2.62 -1.18 -4.04
CA ILE A 638 2.90 -1.71 -5.37
C ILE A 638 2.09 -0.94 -6.39
N SER A 639 2.76 -0.53 -7.46
CA SER A 639 2.13 0.02 -8.66
C SER A 639 2.68 -0.66 -9.92
N TYR A 640 2.03 -0.43 -11.05
CA TYR A 640 2.35 -1.06 -12.31
C TYR A 640 2.60 0.00 -13.37
N GLN A 641 3.73 -0.07 -14.03
CA GLN A 641 4.03 0.77 -15.20
C GLN A 641 3.85 -0.08 -16.46
N TYR A 642 2.98 0.37 -17.37
CA TYR A 642 2.56 -0.43 -18.50
C TYR A 642 2.42 0.40 -19.79
N THR A 643 2.45 -0.30 -20.91
CA THR A 643 2.17 0.23 -22.23
C THR A 643 1.60 -0.86 -23.15
N ILE A 644 0.89 -0.47 -24.20
CA ILE A 644 0.53 -1.37 -25.30
C ILE A 644 1.24 -0.88 -26.56
N GLU A 645 2.20 -1.66 -27.04
CA GLU A 645 2.85 -1.40 -28.32
C GLU A 645 1.84 -1.53 -29.47
N GLY A 646 1.82 -0.54 -30.34
CA GLY A 646 0.86 -0.43 -31.43
C GLY A 646 -0.39 0.37 -31.09
N LEU A 647 -0.59 0.79 -29.83
CA LEU A 647 -1.75 1.58 -29.39
C LEU A 647 -1.37 2.87 -28.67
N SER A 648 -0.28 2.89 -27.89
CA SER A 648 0.12 4.06 -27.09
C SER A 648 1.62 4.32 -27.21
N ASP A 649 2.00 5.60 -27.31
CA ASP A 649 3.41 6.02 -27.48
C ASP A 649 4.13 6.27 -26.13
N GLY A 650 3.55 5.85 -24.99
CA GLY A 650 4.17 6.13 -23.69
C GLY A 650 3.82 5.12 -22.60
N TRP A 651 4.62 5.15 -21.54
CA TRP A 651 4.39 4.36 -20.34
C TRP A 651 3.37 5.07 -19.44
N GLN A 652 2.37 4.31 -19.00
CA GLN A 652 1.37 4.72 -18.03
C GLN A 652 1.63 4.03 -16.70
N THR A 653 1.12 4.58 -15.60
CA THR A 653 1.23 3.92 -14.28
C THR A 653 -0.13 3.78 -13.64
N SER A 654 -0.39 2.62 -13.04
CA SER A 654 -1.60 2.31 -12.30
C SER A 654 -1.27 1.73 -10.94
N ASN A 655 -2.04 2.12 -9.93
CA ASN A 655 -2.02 1.46 -8.63
C ASN A 655 -2.96 0.25 -8.56
N SER A 656 -3.77 0.01 -9.59
CA SER A 656 -4.68 -1.14 -9.65
C SER A 656 -3.99 -2.37 -10.21
N SER A 657 -4.26 -3.54 -9.64
CA SER A 657 -3.90 -4.86 -10.18
C SER A 657 -4.72 -5.23 -11.43
N LYS A 658 -5.78 -4.46 -11.73
CA LYS A 658 -6.61 -4.60 -12.93
C LYS A 658 -6.34 -3.43 -13.85
N ILE A 659 -5.71 -3.71 -14.99
CA ILE A 659 -5.41 -2.72 -16.02
C ILE A 659 -6.41 -2.91 -17.14
N ILE A 660 -7.25 -1.89 -17.34
CA ILE A 660 -8.42 -1.95 -18.22
C ILE A 660 -8.19 -1.05 -19.44
N PHE A 661 -8.43 -1.60 -20.61
CA PHE A 661 -8.46 -0.88 -21.87
C PHE A 661 -9.81 -1.10 -22.54
N ASN A 662 -10.46 -0.01 -22.87
CA ASN A 662 -11.77 -0.04 -23.49
C ASN A 662 -11.64 0.16 -25.00
N ALA A 663 -12.44 -0.58 -25.75
CA ALA A 663 -12.64 -0.38 -27.18
C ALA A 663 -11.35 -0.39 -28.03
N ILE A 664 -10.45 -1.36 -27.78
CA ILE A 664 -9.19 -1.48 -28.54
C ILE A 664 -9.49 -1.71 -30.02
N PRO A 665 -8.91 -0.90 -30.94
CA PRO A 665 -9.09 -1.11 -32.37
C PRO A 665 -8.66 -2.49 -32.86
N PRO A 666 -9.17 -2.99 -33.99
CA PRO A 666 -8.64 -4.20 -34.62
C PRO A 666 -7.16 -4.07 -34.95
N GLY A 667 -6.37 -5.07 -34.57
CA GLY A 667 -4.93 -5.08 -34.75
C GLY A 667 -4.24 -6.14 -33.89
N THR A 668 -2.93 -6.23 -34.03
CA THR A 668 -2.06 -7.07 -33.20
C THR A 668 -1.27 -6.17 -32.28
N TYR A 669 -1.28 -6.48 -30.99
CA TYR A 669 -0.72 -5.64 -29.94
C TYR A 669 0.14 -6.45 -28.99
N THR A 670 1.08 -5.76 -28.33
CA THR A 670 1.86 -6.36 -27.25
C THR A 670 1.71 -5.50 -25.99
N PHE A 671 1.07 -6.04 -24.98
CA PHE A 671 1.01 -5.47 -23.65
C PHE A 671 2.34 -5.70 -22.94
N LYS A 672 2.95 -4.63 -22.40
CA LYS A 672 4.17 -4.67 -21.60
C LYS A 672 3.92 -4.05 -20.24
N VAL A 673 4.40 -4.72 -19.19
CA VAL A 673 4.20 -4.24 -17.81
C VAL A 673 5.44 -4.47 -16.96
N PHE A 674 5.80 -3.46 -16.17
CA PHE A 674 6.76 -3.53 -15.06
C PHE A 674 6.03 -3.41 -13.74
N GLY A 675 6.55 -4.06 -12.70
CA GLY A 675 6.16 -3.81 -11.32
C GLY A 675 7.03 -2.71 -10.73
N LEU A 676 6.41 -1.80 -10.00
CA LEU A 676 7.07 -0.79 -9.18
C LEU A 676 6.77 -1.10 -7.72
N GLY A 677 7.83 -1.37 -6.95
CA GLY A 677 7.73 -1.54 -5.51
C GLY A 677 7.88 -0.22 -4.76
N TYR A 678 8.01 -0.33 -3.45
CA TYR A 678 8.27 0.81 -2.58
C TYR A 678 9.47 1.64 -3.06
N ASN A 679 9.35 2.97 -2.97
CA ASN A 679 10.33 3.94 -3.50
C ASN A 679 10.50 3.92 -5.03
N GLY A 680 9.52 3.39 -5.78
CA GLY A 680 9.54 3.39 -7.24
C GLY A 680 10.58 2.45 -7.86
N LYS A 681 11.11 1.50 -7.09
CA LYS A 681 12.03 0.49 -7.62
C LYS A 681 11.29 -0.40 -8.62
N GLN A 682 11.81 -0.48 -9.81
CA GLN A 682 11.23 -1.24 -10.92
C GLN A 682 11.61 -2.72 -10.86
N SER A 683 10.74 -3.59 -11.36
CA SER A 683 11.07 -4.99 -11.62
C SER A 683 12.23 -5.12 -12.62
N PHE A 684 13.03 -6.18 -12.48
CA PHE A 684 14.22 -6.42 -13.33
C PHE A 684 13.90 -6.42 -14.84
N ALA A 685 12.75 -6.97 -15.22
CA ALA A 685 12.32 -7.05 -16.61
C ALA A 685 10.81 -6.82 -16.74
N SER A 686 10.39 -6.37 -17.92
CA SER A 686 8.97 -6.33 -18.27
C SER A 686 8.41 -7.73 -18.49
N THR A 687 7.15 -7.90 -18.19
CA THR A 687 6.36 -9.05 -18.68
C THR A 687 5.60 -8.61 -19.91
N ASN A 688 5.73 -9.38 -20.97
CA ASN A 688 5.16 -9.08 -22.29
C ASN A 688 4.12 -10.12 -22.65
N LEU A 689 3.02 -9.69 -23.25
CA LEU A 689 1.94 -10.56 -23.69
C LEU A 689 1.33 -10.02 -24.99
N SER A 690 1.34 -10.85 -26.03
CA SER A 690 0.78 -10.48 -27.34
C SER A 690 -0.66 -10.95 -27.45
N PHE A 691 -1.50 -10.13 -28.09
CA PHE A 691 -2.91 -10.43 -28.35
C PHE A 691 -3.36 -9.81 -29.67
N GLU A 692 -4.45 -10.33 -30.23
CA GLU A 692 -5.03 -9.89 -31.49
C GLU A 692 -6.51 -9.52 -31.32
N ILE A 693 -6.92 -8.38 -31.86
CA ILE A 693 -8.33 -8.02 -31.99
C ILE A 693 -8.73 -8.12 -33.45
N LYS A 694 -9.61 -9.06 -33.77
CA LYS A 694 -10.10 -9.26 -35.13
C LYS A 694 -11.19 -8.25 -35.47
N PRO A 695 -11.11 -7.64 -36.65
CA PRO A 695 -12.14 -6.75 -37.11
C PRO A 695 -13.45 -7.52 -37.40
N LYS A 696 -14.58 -6.83 -37.32
CA LYS A 696 -15.85 -7.34 -37.88
C LYS A 696 -15.71 -7.44 -39.39
N PHE A 697 -16.51 -8.35 -39.99
CA PHE A 697 -16.43 -8.57 -41.45
C PHE A 697 -16.63 -7.28 -42.23
N TRP A 698 -17.51 -6.35 -41.75
CA TRP A 698 -17.73 -5.06 -42.43
C TRP A 698 -16.61 -4.02 -42.26
N GLN A 699 -15.65 -4.27 -41.39
CA GLN A 699 -14.43 -3.44 -41.20
C GLN A 699 -13.29 -3.92 -42.08
N THR A 700 -13.42 -5.13 -42.67
CA THR A 700 -12.40 -5.72 -43.52
C THR A 700 -12.33 -5.01 -44.88
N TRP A 701 -11.10 -5.01 -45.46
CA TRP A 701 -10.87 -4.34 -46.74
C TRP A 701 -11.73 -4.88 -47.85
N TRP A 702 -11.96 -6.21 -47.91
CA TRP A 702 -12.78 -6.83 -48.91
C TRP A 702 -14.27 -6.43 -48.84
N PHE A 703 -14.79 -6.28 -47.59
CA PHE A 703 -16.16 -5.82 -47.39
C PHE A 703 -16.32 -4.35 -47.79
N LYS A 704 -15.34 -3.48 -47.49
CA LYS A 704 -15.31 -2.10 -47.97
C LYS A 704 -15.25 -2.04 -49.46
N LEU A 705 -14.51 -2.93 -50.11
CA LEU A 705 -14.44 -3.07 -51.57
C LEU A 705 -15.82 -3.47 -52.15
N VAL A 706 -16.50 -4.44 -51.51
CA VAL A 706 -17.86 -4.82 -51.91
C VAL A 706 -18.84 -3.63 -51.80
N LEU A 707 -18.75 -2.85 -50.70
CA LEU A 707 -19.58 -1.65 -50.54
C LEU A 707 -19.26 -0.58 -51.57
N ILE A 708 -17.98 -0.40 -51.93
CA ILE A 708 -17.58 0.54 -52.98
C ILE A 708 -18.16 0.08 -54.34
N ILE A 709 -18.08 -1.23 -54.63
CA ILE A 709 -18.66 -1.79 -55.85
C ILE A 709 -20.19 -1.61 -55.88
N LEU A 710 -20.87 -1.92 -54.75
CA LEU A 710 -22.32 -1.72 -54.63
C LEU A 710 -22.67 -0.23 -54.73
N GLY A 711 -21.90 0.63 -54.07
CA GLY A 711 -22.07 2.08 -54.12
C GLY A 711 -21.88 2.63 -55.54
N SER A 712 -20.84 2.16 -56.24
CA SER A 712 -20.62 2.56 -57.62
C SER A 712 -21.70 2.03 -58.57
N ALA A 713 -22.21 0.81 -58.31
CA ALA A 713 -23.37 0.30 -59.06
C ALA A 713 -24.66 1.12 -58.82
N VAL A 714 -24.89 1.53 -57.56
CA VAL A 714 -26.00 2.40 -57.19
C VAL A 714 -25.86 3.79 -57.84
N ILE A 715 -24.65 4.35 -57.82
CA ILE A 715 -24.32 5.62 -58.45
C ILE A 715 -24.55 5.52 -59.98
N PHE A 716 -24.12 4.41 -60.59
CA PHE A 716 -24.36 4.16 -61.99
C PHE A 716 -25.86 4.08 -62.32
N ILE A 717 -26.63 3.38 -61.48
CA ILE A 717 -28.08 3.31 -61.58
C ILE A 717 -28.70 4.71 -61.41
N LEU A 718 -28.26 5.46 -60.41
CA LEU A 718 -28.77 6.82 -60.17
C LEU A 718 -28.39 7.78 -61.29
N ILE A 719 -27.25 7.66 -61.90
CA ILE A 719 -26.80 8.42 -63.03
C ILE A 719 -27.72 8.09 -64.27
N THR A 720 -27.96 6.80 -64.46
CA THR A 720 -28.90 6.40 -65.53
C THR A 720 -30.33 6.89 -65.31
N LEU A 721 -30.78 6.78 -64.01
CA LEU A 721 -32.12 7.34 -63.66
C LEU A 721 -32.15 8.88 -63.72
N TYR A 722 -31.04 9.56 -63.38
CA TYR A 722 -30.93 11.02 -63.51
C TYR A 722 -31.01 11.47 -64.99
N PHE A 723 -30.29 10.77 -65.89
CA PHE A 723 -30.39 11.09 -67.31
C PHE A 723 -31.77 10.81 -67.87
N GLN A 724 -32.45 9.80 -67.33
CA GLN A 724 -33.86 9.55 -67.67
C GLN A 724 -34.78 10.65 -67.12
N LYS A 725 -34.55 11.15 -65.92
CA LYS A 725 -35.37 12.16 -65.24
C LYS A 725 -35.08 13.58 -65.71
N LYS A 726 -33.92 13.87 -66.27
CA LYS A 726 -33.56 15.16 -66.85
C LYS A 726 -34.39 15.45 -68.08
N ARG A 727 -35.02 14.45 -68.71
CA ARG A 727 -35.96 14.56 -69.84
C ARG A 727 -37.30 15.02 -69.34
N ASN A 728 -37.64 14.92 -68.06
CA ASN A 728 -39.00 15.23 -67.53
C ASN A 728 -39.04 16.45 -66.57
N LYS A 729 -37.95 17.19 -66.37
CA LYS A 729 -37.91 18.33 -65.43
C LYS A 729 -38.08 19.71 -66.13
N LYS A 730 -39.34 20.11 -66.25
CA LYS A 730 -39.74 21.52 -66.49
C LYS A 730 -40.78 22.02 -65.46
N LEU A 731 -41.00 21.30 -64.34
CA LEU A 731 -42.13 21.56 -63.43
C LEU A 731 -41.78 21.65 -61.89
N GLU A 732 -40.59 21.96 -61.50
CA GLU A 732 -40.32 22.03 -60.06
C GLU A 732 -39.52 23.26 -59.58
N THR A 733 -40.15 24.46 -59.86
CA THR A 733 -39.57 25.69 -59.27
C THR A 733 -40.19 26.13 -57.95
N LEU A 734 -41.09 25.35 -57.39
CA LEU A 734 -41.82 25.74 -56.17
C LEU A 734 -41.41 25.02 -54.90
N TYR A 735 -40.34 24.21 -54.95
CA TYR A 735 -39.95 23.41 -53.80
C TYR A 735 -38.69 23.96 -52.93
N TYR A 736 -38.14 25.07 -53.41
CA TYR A 736 -36.89 25.57 -52.84
C TYR A 736 -37.06 26.50 -51.63
N GLU A 737 -38.16 27.08 -51.39
CA GLU A 737 -38.38 28.03 -50.31
C GLU A 737 -38.51 27.32 -48.91
N LYS A 738 -38.92 26.06 -48.89
CA LYS A 738 -39.09 25.30 -47.66
C LYS A 738 -37.78 24.78 -47.09
N LYS A 739 -36.73 24.66 -47.88
CA LYS A 739 -35.48 24.02 -47.50
C LYS A 739 -34.46 24.95 -46.84
N ILE A 740 -34.62 26.26 -46.98
CA ILE A 740 -33.72 27.24 -46.38
C ILE A 740 -33.94 27.31 -44.86
N ALA A 741 -35.17 27.16 -44.41
CA ALA A 741 -35.48 27.15 -42.97
C ALA A 741 -34.95 25.92 -42.22
N GLU A 742 -34.83 24.75 -42.89
CA GLU A 742 -34.28 23.52 -42.25
C GLU A 742 -32.75 23.53 -42.12
N LEU A 743 -32.04 24.22 -43.01
CA LEU A 743 -30.57 24.30 -42.97
C LEU A 743 -30.05 25.27 -41.91
N GLU A 744 -30.81 26.29 -41.54
CA GLU A 744 -30.48 27.19 -40.43
C GLU A 744 -30.56 26.49 -39.09
N LEU A 745 -31.44 25.49 -38.94
CA LEU A 745 -31.59 24.70 -37.74
C LEU A 745 -30.45 23.69 -37.53
N GLN A 746 -29.84 23.18 -38.60
CA GLN A 746 -28.68 22.28 -38.50
C GLN A 746 -27.36 22.98 -38.11
N ALA A 747 -27.17 24.24 -38.51
CA ALA A 747 -25.99 25.03 -38.19
C ALA A 747 -25.90 25.39 -36.71
N ILE A 748 -27.03 25.45 -36.00
CA ILE A 748 -27.10 25.74 -34.57
C ILE A 748 -26.71 24.51 -33.71
N LYS A 749 -26.88 23.29 -34.26
CA LYS A 749 -26.58 22.02 -33.60
C LYS A 749 -25.07 21.64 -33.59
N ALA A 750 -24.23 22.28 -34.36
CA ALA A 750 -22.85 21.87 -34.61
C ALA A 750 -21.79 22.49 -33.69
N GLN A 751 -22.17 23.14 -32.58
CA GLN A 751 -21.21 23.81 -31.69
C GLN A 751 -20.97 23.03 -30.39
N ILE A 752 -20.37 21.86 -30.50
CA ILE A 752 -19.60 21.31 -29.40
C ILE A 752 -18.32 22.16 -29.32
N ASN A 753 -18.12 22.84 -28.19
CA ASN A 753 -17.02 23.78 -28.00
C ASN A 753 -15.66 23.06 -28.09
N PRO A 754 -14.91 23.15 -29.22
CA PRO A 754 -13.64 22.42 -29.36
C PRO A 754 -12.58 22.83 -28.30
N HIS A 755 -12.65 24.07 -27.88
CA HIS A 755 -11.75 24.64 -26.89
C HIS A 755 -11.86 23.96 -25.50
N PHE A 756 -13.06 23.51 -25.15
CA PHE A 756 -13.28 22.75 -23.91
C PHE A 756 -12.59 21.38 -23.97
N ILE A 757 -12.72 20.65 -25.07
CA ILE A 757 -12.04 19.36 -25.26
C ILE A 757 -10.51 19.54 -25.16
N TYR A 758 -9.96 20.58 -25.77
CA TYR A 758 -8.53 20.90 -25.67
C TYR A 758 -8.10 21.20 -24.24
N ASN A 759 -8.90 21.93 -23.47
CA ASN A 759 -8.58 22.25 -22.08
C ASN A 759 -8.55 21.00 -21.19
N CYS A 760 -9.45 20.06 -21.39
CA CYS A 760 -9.48 18.79 -20.67
C CYS A 760 -8.30 17.89 -21.05
N LEU A 761 -7.97 17.80 -22.34
CA LEU A 761 -6.79 17.06 -22.81
C LEU A 761 -5.48 17.65 -22.26
N ASN A 762 -5.36 18.96 -22.20
CA ASN A 762 -4.22 19.63 -21.58
C ASN A 762 -4.11 19.36 -20.08
N SER A 763 -5.24 19.25 -19.39
CA SER A 763 -5.29 18.91 -17.96
C SER A 763 -4.86 17.46 -17.71
N ILE A 764 -5.32 16.53 -18.54
CA ILE A 764 -4.90 15.13 -18.53
C ILE A 764 -3.39 15.03 -18.80
N GLN A 765 -2.90 15.77 -19.80
CA GLN A 765 -1.48 15.83 -20.13
C GLN A 765 -0.64 16.42 -18.98
N PHE A 766 -1.16 17.43 -18.31
CA PHE A 766 -0.51 18.03 -17.14
C PHE A 766 -0.44 17.08 -15.93
N LEU A 767 -1.51 16.34 -15.66
CA LEU A 767 -1.57 15.33 -14.61
C LEU A 767 -0.62 14.16 -14.91
N LEU A 768 -0.53 13.75 -16.16
CA LEU A 768 0.44 12.76 -16.66
C LEU A 768 1.89 13.25 -16.48
N TYR A 769 2.17 14.52 -16.76
CA TYR A 769 3.48 15.12 -16.54
C TYR A 769 3.90 15.13 -15.07
N LYS A 770 2.94 15.32 -14.16
CA LYS A 770 3.15 15.29 -12.70
C LYS A 770 3.31 13.87 -12.14
N LYS A 771 3.12 12.83 -12.94
CA LYS A 771 3.13 11.41 -12.52
C LYS A 771 2.08 11.09 -11.44
N ASP A 772 1.01 11.85 -11.40
CA ASP A 772 -0.11 11.64 -10.50
C ASP A 772 -1.19 10.80 -11.20
N TYR A 773 -0.96 9.54 -11.22
CA TYR A 773 -1.71 8.61 -12.05
C TYR A 773 -3.10 8.30 -11.51
N LYS A 774 -3.29 8.40 -10.21
CA LYS A 774 -4.58 8.19 -9.56
C LYS A 774 -5.55 9.34 -9.86
N GLU A 775 -5.07 10.58 -9.82
CA GLU A 775 -5.86 11.73 -10.24
C GLU A 775 -6.09 11.75 -11.74
N THR A 776 -5.15 11.27 -12.53
CA THR A 776 -5.30 11.19 -13.99
C THR A 776 -6.38 10.19 -14.39
N GLU A 777 -6.43 9.02 -13.77
CA GLU A 777 -7.46 7.99 -14.02
C GLU A 777 -8.84 8.53 -13.64
N ASN A 778 -8.96 9.14 -12.48
CA ASN A 778 -10.22 9.74 -12.03
C ASN A 778 -10.69 10.88 -12.97
N TYR A 779 -9.77 11.74 -13.37
CA TYR A 779 -10.09 12.84 -14.30
C TYR A 779 -10.51 12.31 -15.69
N LEU A 780 -9.85 11.25 -16.17
CA LEU A 780 -10.15 10.61 -17.45
C LEU A 780 -11.53 9.94 -17.44
N ASP A 781 -11.87 9.28 -16.35
CA ASP A 781 -13.19 8.66 -16.18
C ASP A 781 -14.31 9.71 -16.17
N ILE A 782 -14.11 10.79 -15.42
CA ILE A 782 -15.08 11.89 -15.36
C ILE A 782 -15.21 12.56 -16.73
N PHE A 783 -14.10 12.78 -17.41
CA PHE A 783 -14.08 13.37 -18.76
C PHE A 783 -14.79 12.48 -19.77
N ALA A 784 -14.55 11.16 -19.76
CA ALA A 784 -15.21 10.23 -20.65
C ALA A 784 -16.73 10.17 -20.38
N GLN A 785 -17.14 10.17 -19.13
CA GLN A 785 -18.56 10.24 -18.75
C GLN A 785 -19.18 11.54 -19.23
N MET A 786 -18.48 12.65 -19.06
CA MET A 786 -19.00 13.95 -19.44
C MET A 786 -19.13 14.10 -20.95
N ILE A 787 -18.14 13.64 -21.74
CA ILE A 787 -18.25 13.66 -23.21
C ILE A 787 -19.44 12.82 -23.69
N ARG A 788 -19.61 11.62 -23.15
CA ARG A 788 -20.75 10.76 -23.48
C ARG A 788 -22.07 11.47 -23.17
N LYS A 789 -22.18 12.07 -21.98
CA LYS A 789 -23.39 12.83 -21.59
C LYS A 789 -23.58 14.07 -22.48
N THR A 790 -22.53 14.80 -22.80
CA THR A 790 -22.58 15.96 -23.68
C THR A 790 -23.09 15.58 -25.08
N LEU A 791 -22.55 14.50 -25.67
CA LEU A 791 -23.00 13.98 -26.95
C LEU A 791 -24.50 13.58 -26.90
N HIS A 792 -24.84 12.81 -25.87
CA HIS A 792 -26.21 12.34 -25.68
C HIS A 792 -27.21 13.48 -25.52
N TYR A 793 -26.85 14.51 -24.73
CA TYR A 793 -27.76 15.65 -24.49
C TYR A 793 -27.74 16.71 -25.60
N SER A 794 -26.68 16.77 -26.41
CA SER A 794 -26.64 17.67 -27.57
C SER A 794 -27.60 17.26 -28.67
N GLU A 795 -28.00 15.98 -28.73
CA GLU A 795 -29.00 15.48 -29.66
C GLU A 795 -30.45 15.74 -29.21
N LYS A 796 -30.64 15.98 -27.91
CA LYS A 796 -31.96 16.26 -27.34
C LYS A 796 -32.28 17.76 -27.37
N THR A 797 -33.47 18.12 -27.71
CA THR A 797 -33.93 19.52 -27.62
C THR A 797 -34.21 19.90 -26.18
N PHE A 798 -34.70 18.95 -25.40
CA PHE A 798 -35.13 19.12 -24.01
C PHE A 798 -34.58 17.96 -23.13
N MET A 799 -34.40 18.20 -21.85
CA MET A 799 -33.99 17.21 -20.87
C MET A 799 -34.62 17.46 -19.48
N PRO A 800 -34.76 16.45 -18.64
CA PRO A 800 -35.19 16.62 -17.24
C PRO A 800 -34.21 17.45 -16.43
N VAL A 801 -34.72 18.22 -15.48
CA VAL A 801 -33.91 19.00 -14.53
C VAL A 801 -32.87 18.11 -13.80
N LYS A 802 -33.25 16.89 -13.42
CA LYS A 802 -32.35 15.92 -12.82
C LYS A 802 -31.11 15.64 -13.66
N GLU A 803 -31.29 15.41 -14.94
CA GLU A 803 -30.19 15.13 -15.88
C GLU A 803 -29.27 16.35 -16.07
N GLU A 804 -29.83 17.57 -16.04
CA GLU A 804 -29.06 18.82 -16.10
C GLU A 804 -28.23 18.99 -14.81
N ILE A 805 -28.80 18.69 -13.61
CA ILE A 805 -28.11 18.72 -12.33
C ILE A 805 -26.94 17.71 -12.31
N GLU A 806 -27.19 16.47 -12.74
CA GLU A 806 -26.14 15.43 -12.82
C GLU A 806 -25.00 15.86 -13.76
N TYR A 807 -25.36 16.46 -14.88
CA TYR A 807 -24.40 16.95 -15.85
C TYR A 807 -23.56 18.10 -15.29
N LEU A 808 -24.20 19.08 -14.65
CA LEU A 808 -23.53 20.23 -14.01
C LEU A 808 -22.62 19.78 -12.85
N SER A 809 -23.05 18.80 -12.07
CA SER A 809 -22.26 18.21 -11.00
C SER A 809 -20.98 17.56 -11.56
N LEU A 810 -21.10 16.79 -12.63
CA LEU A 810 -19.97 16.16 -13.30
C LEU A 810 -19.01 17.22 -13.89
N TYR A 811 -19.58 18.27 -14.50
CA TYR A 811 -18.80 19.38 -15.06
C TYR A 811 -18.03 20.15 -14.00
N LEU A 812 -18.70 20.52 -12.90
CA LEU A 812 -18.09 21.24 -11.79
C LEU A 812 -17.03 20.40 -11.08
N HIS A 813 -17.30 19.13 -10.89
CA HIS A 813 -16.33 18.21 -10.30
C HIS A 813 -15.05 18.11 -11.13
N MET A 814 -15.19 18.00 -12.43
CA MET A 814 -14.07 17.97 -13.35
C MET A 814 -13.28 19.28 -13.36
N GLU A 815 -13.96 20.42 -13.37
CA GLU A 815 -13.32 21.73 -13.32
C GLU A 815 -12.66 21.99 -11.94
N HIS A 816 -13.25 21.49 -10.87
CA HIS A 816 -12.69 21.54 -9.53
C HIS A 816 -11.40 20.74 -9.43
N LEU A 817 -11.37 19.52 -9.99
CA LEU A 817 -10.15 18.72 -10.12
C LEU A 817 -9.09 19.44 -10.96
N ARG A 818 -9.49 20.11 -12.03
CA ARG A 818 -8.59 20.87 -12.90
C ARG A 818 -7.94 22.06 -12.22
N LEU A 819 -8.69 22.79 -11.44
CA LEU A 819 -8.27 24.05 -10.82
C LEU A 819 -7.70 23.86 -9.39
N LYS A 820 -7.56 22.62 -8.93
CA LYS A 820 -6.89 22.26 -7.67
C LYS A 820 -7.20 23.19 -6.51
N ASP A 821 -8.40 23.05 -5.94
CA ASP A 821 -8.84 23.77 -4.74
C ASP A 821 -8.94 25.29 -4.85
N GLN A 822 -8.87 25.85 -6.07
CA GLN A 822 -9.05 27.29 -6.27
C GLN A 822 -10.47 27.76 -6.00
N PHE A 823 -11.44 26.83 -6.08
CA PHE A 823 -12.81 27.17 -5.75
C PHE A 823 -13.56 25.99 -5.13
N ASP A 824 -14.58 26.31 -4.37
CA ASP A 824 -15.59 25.34 -3.92
C ASP A 824 -16.86 25.57 -4.73
N TYR A 825 -17.67 24.54 -4.82
CA TYR A 825 -18.97 24.64 -5.46
C TYR A 825 -20.04 23.91 -4.69
N LYS A 826 -21.26 24.37 -4.81
CA LYS A 826 -22.43 23.76 -4.20
C LYS A 826 -23.60 23.80 -5.17
N ILE A 827 -24.28 22.68 -5.36
CA ILE A 827 -25.56 22.63 -6.05
C ILE A 827 -26.63 22.36 -5.02
N THR A 828 -27.58 23.24 -4.90
CA THR A 828 -28.69 23.13 -3.95
C THR A 828 -29.98 23.02 -4.73
N VAL A 829 -30.78 22.03 -4.45
CA VAL A 829 -32.08 21.80 -5.05
C VAL A 829 -33.13 21.95 -3.95
N SER A 830 -34.04 22.86 -4.13
CA SER A 830 -35.15 23.08 -3.20
C SER A 830 -36.12 21.89 -3.22
N GLU A 831 -36.65 21.51 -2.09
CA GLU A 831 -37.66 20.43 -1.98
C GLU A 831 -38.92 20.71 -2.83
N ALA A 832 -39.17 21.97 -3.21
CA ALA A 832 -40.26 22.35 -4.08
C ALA A 832 -39.97 22.12 -5.60
N THR A 833 -38.71 21.81 -5.95
CA THR A 833 -38.31 21.63 -7.36
C THR A 833 -38.61 20.20 -7.80
N ASN A 834 -39.49 20.07 -8.81
CA ASN A 834 -39.71 18.77 -9.43
C ASN A 834 -38.58 18.49 -10.44
N GLU A 835 -37.73 17.56 -10.08
CA GLU A 835 -36.55 17.17 -10.88
C GLU A 835 -36.91 16.53 -12.24
N ASN A 836 -38.16 16.10 -12.44
CA ASN A 836 -38.63 15.55 -13.72
C ASN A 836 -39.13 16.63 -14.68
N TRP A 837 -39.22 17.88 -14.28
CA TRP A 837 -39.56 18.99 -15.19
C TRP A 837 -38.59 19.06 -16.36
N ILE A 838 -39.15 19.37 -17.52
CA ILE A 838 -38.42 19.39 -18.79
C ILE A 838 -38.00 20.81 -19.11
N ILE A 839 -36.69 20.99 -19.32
CA ILE A 839 -36.07 22.27 -19.70
C ILE A 839 -35.22 22.10 -20.98
N PRO A 840 -34.90 23.18 -21.70
CA PRO A 840 -33.98 23.09 -22.84
C PRO A 840 -32.60 22.50 -22.41
N SER A 841 -32.13 21.51 -23.17
CA SER A 841 -30.91 20.78 -22.87
C SER A 841 -29.67 21.68 -22.82
N LEU A 842 -28.83 21.52 -21.84
CA LEU A 842 -27.53 22.20 -21.67
C LEU A 842 -27.67 23.75 -21.71
N LEU A 843 -28.78 24.27 -21.15
CA LEU A 843 -29.05 25.72 -21.16
C LEU A 843 -28.23 26.47 -20.11
N ILE A 844 -27.96 25.81 -18.96
CA ILE A 844 -27.29 26.41 -17.80
C ILE A 844 -25.77 26.36 -17.94
N GLN A 845 -25.24 25.33 -18.59
CA GLN A 845 -23.83 25.10 -18.78
C GLN A 845 -23.00 26.35 -19.18
N PRO A 846 -23.41 27.15 -20.19
CA PRO A 846 -22.62 28.33 -20.59
C PRO A 846 -22.46 29.38 -19.49
N PHE A 847 -23.44 29.48 -18.60
CA PHE A 847 -23.37 30.42 -17.47
C PHE A 847 -22.41 29.92 -16.39
N VAL A 848 -22.41 28.62 -16.11
CA VAL A 848 -21.48 27.99 -15.19
C VAL A 848 -20.06 28.04 -15.76
N GLU A 849 -19.88 27.80 -17.05
CA GLU A 849 -18.60 27.97 -17.75
C GLU A 849 -18.06 29.41 -17.61
N ASN A 850 -18.91 30.40 -17.77
CA ASN A 850 -18.53 31.80 -17.59
C ASN A 850 -18.20 32.15 -16.15
N ALA A 851 -18.92 31.62 -15.16
CA ALA A 851 -18.63 31.79 -13.75
C ALA A 851 -17.21 31.27 -13.41
N ILE A 852 -16.84 30.09 -13.92
CA ILE A 852 -15.51 29.54 -13.75
C ILE A 852 -14.46 30.35 -14.49
N LYS A 853 -14.64 30.56 -15.79
CA LYS A 853 -13.63 31.12 -16.68
C LYS A 853 -13.39 32.60 -16.48
N HIS A 854 -14.47 33.36 -16.28
CA HIS A 854 -14.43 34.81 -16.18
C HIS A 854 -14.55 35.32 -14.74
N GLY A 855 -15.27 34.59 -13.90
CA GLY A 855 -15.46 34.91 -12.49
C GLY A 855 -14.28 34.41 -11.64
N ILE A 856 -14.16 33.12 -11.49
CA ILE A 856 -13.30 32.45 -10.52
C ILE A 856 -11.82 32.43 -10.95
N SER A 857 -11.52 32.08 -12.19
CA SER A 857 -10.14 31.97 -12.67
C SER A 857 -9.32 33.25 -12.57
N ASN A 858 -9.98 34.37 -12.36
CA ASN A 858 -9.34 35.68 -12.22
C ASN A 858 -9.15 36.12 -10.77
N ILE A 859 -9.55 35.34 -9.79
CA ILE A 859 -9.35 35.63 -8.37
C ILE A 859 -7.90 35.27 -7.97
N LYS A 860 -7.23 36.17 -7.27
CA LYS A 860 -5.84 35.97 -6.81
C LYS A 860 -5.68 35.97 -5.28
N ASP A 861 -6.66 36.45 -4.56
CA ASP A 861 -6.58 36.84 -3.16
C ASP A 861 -7.51 36.06 -2.23
N ARG A 862 -8.37 35.22 -2.76
CA ARG A 862 -9.31 34.39 -2.02
C ARG A 862 -9.72 33.14 -2.80
N LYS A 863 -10.32 32.19 -2.12
CA LYS A 863 -10.89 31.00 -2.75
C LYS A 863 -12.21 31.37 -3.45
N GLY A 864 -12.38 30.87 -4.66
CA GLY A 864 -13.60 31.00 -5.40
C GLY A 864 -14.75 30.20 -4.77
N ASN A 865 -15.97 30.61 -5.01
CA ASN A 865 -17.15 29.83 -4.66
C ASN A 865 -18.19 29.99 -5.76
N ILE A 866 -18.77 28.86 -6.19
CA ILE A 866 -19.89 28.84 -7.14
C ILE A 866 -21.06 28.14 -6.48
N GLU A 867 -22.17 28.82 -6.43
CA GLU A 867 -23.39 28.20 -5.93
C GLU A 867 -24.45 28.18 -7.04
N ILE A 868 -25.02 26.99 -7.28
CA ILE A 868 -26.13 26.79 -8.20
C ILE A 868 -27.34 26.38 -7.39
N ILE A 869 -28.38 27.16 -7.49
CA ILE A 869 -29.62 26.92 -6.73
C ILE A 869 -30.76 26.69 -7.71
N PHE A 870 -31.43 25.57 -7.61
CA PHE A 870 -32.69 25.27 -8.28
C PHE A 870 -33.80 25.46 -7.28
N ASP A 871 -34.63 26.46 -7.50
CA ASP A 871 -35.75 26.82 -6.63
C ASP A 871 -36.98 27.13 -7.43
N VAL A 872 -38.14 27.27 -6.81
CA VAL A 872 -39.42 27.54 -7.44
C VAL A 872 -39.92 28.90 -7.02
N THR A 873 -40.18 29.75 -7.98
CA THR A 873 -40.79 31.06 -7.75
C THR A 873 -42.12 31.17 -8.50
N GLY A 874 -43.23 31.04 -7.81
CA GLY A 874 -44.55 30.95 -8.40
C GLY A 874 -44.70 29.68 -9.22
N THR A 875 -44.96 29.81 -10.54
CA THR A 875 -45.06 28.68 -11.50
C THR A 875 -43.77 28.45 -12.29
N SER A 876 -42.71 29.20 -12.00
CA SER A 876 -41.47 29.16 -12.75
C SER A 876 -40.37 28.49 -11.94
N LEU A 877 -39.59 27.64 -12.61
CA LEU A 877 -38.30 27.17 -12.10
C LEU A 877 -37.31 28.35 -12.15
N CYS A 878 -36.81 28.73 -11.01
CA CYS A 878 -35.75 29.75 -10.88
C CYS A 878 -34.40 29.06 -10.68
N ILE A 879 -33.51 29.15 -11.65
CA ILE A 879 -32.16 28.62 -11.56
C ILE A 879 -31.22 29.79 -11.35
N THR A 880 -30.55 29.82 -10.19
CA THR A 880 -29.59 30.85 -9.85
C THR A 880 -28.19 30.26 -9.96
N VAL A 881 -27.33 30.88 -10.73
CA VAL A 881 -25.89 30.62 -10.78
C VAL A 881 -25.18 31.82 -10.19
N GLU A 882 -24.54 31.65 -9.06
CA GLU A 882 -23.85 32.72 -8.34
C GLU A 882 -22.38 32.37 -8.18
N ASP A 883 -21.50 33.33 -8.46
CA ASP A 883 -20.08 33.22 -8.21
C ASP A 883 -19.59 34.41 -7.36
N ASN A 884 -18.57 34.17 -6.55
CA ASN A 884 -17.88 35.21 -5.81
C ASN A 884 -16.66 35.75 -6.57
N GLY A 885 -16.69 35.68 -7.89
CA GLY A 885 -15.62 36.08 -8.80
C GLY A 885 -15.32 37.58 -8.82
N VAL A 886 -14.67 37.99 -9.88
CA VAL A 886 -14.31 39.40 -10.06
C VAL A 886 -15.47 40.31 -10.43
N GLY A 887 -16.66 39.78 -10.74
CA GLY A 887 -17.86 40.50 -11.15
C GLY A 887 -17.76 41.05 -12.58
N ILE A 888 -18.88 41.62 -13.07
CA ILE A 888 -19.00 42.16 -14.43
C ILE A 888 -18.42 43.60 -14.41
N GLY A 889 -17.31 43.88 -15.14
CA GLY A 889 -16.78 45.23 -15.29
C GLY A 889 -15.55 45.57 -14.41
N SER A 890 -14.77 44.61 -13.91
CA SER A 890 -13.47 44.89 -13.28
C SER A 890 -12.51 45.52 -14.31
N LYS A 891 -12.14 46.80 -14.06
CA LYS A 891 -11.21 47.56 -14.88
C LYS A 891 -9.80 47.01 -14.76
N ASN A 892 -9.39 46.01 -15.54
CA ASN A 892 -8.00 45.65 -15.74
C ASN A 892 -7.75 44.83 -17.02
N HIS A 893 -8.46 45.12 -18.12
CA HIS A 893 -7.97 44.77 -19.46
C HIS A 893 -8.49 45.79 -20.48
N SER A 894 -7.54 46.33 -21.21
CA SER A 894 -7.72 47.28 -22.33
C SER A 894 -8.49 46.61 -23.52
N SER A 895 -9.78 46.58 -23.44
CA SER A 895 -10.68 46.57 -24.61
C SER A 895 -12.13 46.81 -24.16
N PRO A 896 -12.90 47.68 -24.88
CA PRO A 896 -14.25 48.00 -24.48
C PRO A 896 -15.22 47.00 -25.06
N LYS A 897 -16.05 46.41 -24.23
CA LYS A 897 -17.47 46.05 -24.36
C LYS A 897 -17.80 44.75 -23.58
N PRO A 898 -18.91 44.73 -22.83
CA PRO A 898 -19.40 43.52 -22.15
C PRO A 898 -20.28 42.68 -23.10
N ASP A 899 -19.67 42.20 -24.16
CA ASP A 899 -20.35 41.33 -25.13
C ASP A 899 -19.50 40.02 -25.22
N SER A 900 -19.49 39.19 -24.17
CA SER A 900 -18.92 37.85 -24.33
C SER A 900 -19.79 37.09 -25.34
N PHE A 901 -19.16 36.56 -26.37
CA PHE A 901 -19.80 35.80 -27.45
C PHE A 901 -20.72 34.69 -26.91
N GLY A 902 -20.39 34.11 -25.73
CA GLY A 902 -21.18 33.09 -25.06
C GLY A 902 -22.53 33.58 -24.52
N VAL A 903 -22.58 34.77 -23.92
CA VAL A 903 -23.83 35.35 -23.38
C VAL A 903 -24.78 35.73 -24.52
N LYS A 904 -24.26 36.33 -25.60
CA LYS A 904 -25.07 36.63 -26.81
C LYS A 904 -25.62 35.38 -27.47
N LEU A 905 -24.83 34.29 -27.51
CA LEU A 905 -25.26 33.04 -28.06
C LEU A 905 -26.38 32.39 -27.22
N SER A 906 -26.23 32.44 -25.90
CA SER A 906 -27.26 31.95 -24.98
C SER A 906 -28.55 32.78 -25.04
N GLN A 907 -28.45 34.10 -25.17
CA GLN A 907 -29.60 34.98 -25.36
C GLN A 907 -30.32 34.67 -26.69
N LYS A 908 -29.55 34.52 -27.77
CA LYS A 908 -30.13 34.15 -29.10
C LYS A 908 -30.80 32.77 -29.06
N ARG A 909 -30.21 31.83 -28.29
CA ARG A 909 -30.78 30.50 -28.06
C ARG A 909 -32.09 30.58 -27.27
N ILE A 910 -32.14 31.38 -26.22
CA ILE A 910 -33.36 31.66 -25.44
C ILE A 910 -34.43 32.27 -26.34
N GLU A 911 -34.12 33.28 -27.21
CA GLU A 911 -35.04 33.86 -28.17
C GLU A 911 -35.56 32.84 -29.16
N THR A 912 -34.71 31.92 -29.62
CA THR A 912 -35.12 30.85 -30.54
C THR A 912 -36.10 29.88 -29.90
N PHE A 913 -35.88 29.50 -28.65
CA PHE A 913 -36.81 28.66 -27.90
C PHE A 913 -38.14 29.36 -27.63
N LYS A 914 -38.13 30.67 -27.35
CA LYS A 914 -39.35 31.47 -27.25
C LYS A 914 -40.15 31.46 -28.56
N GLN A 915 -39.49 31.61 -29.72
CA GLN A 915 -40.12 31.68 -31.01
C GLN A 915 -40.62 30.33 -31.54
N LEU A 916 -39.85 29.25 -31.33
CA LEU A 916 -40.19 27.95 -31.94
C LEU A 916 -41.08 27.08 -31.04
N PHE A 917 -40.97 27.24 -29.73
CA PHE A 917 -41.63 26.35 -28.77
C PHE A 917 -42.56 27.09 -27.80
N ASP A 918 -42.76 28.39 -27.98
CA ASP A 918 -43.61 29.26 -27.15
C ASP A 918 -43.22 29.21 -25.65
N MET A 919 -41.93 28.97 -25.36
CA MET A 919 -41.43 28.85 -23.97
C MET A 919 -41.18 30.21 -23.35
N HIS A 920 -41.69 30.41 -22.14
CA HIS A 920 -41.37 31.59 -21.35
C HIS A 920 -40.09 31.38 -20.56
N ILE A 921 -38.99 31.98 -21.06
CA ILE A 921 -37.67 31.99 -20.39
C ILE A 921 -37.25 33.43 -20.19
N MET A 922 -36.94 33.85 -18.95
CA MET A 922 -36.43 35.16 -18.62
C MET A 922 -35.03 35.02 -18.00
N LEU A 923 -34.11 35.85 -18.47
CA LEU A 923 -32.72 35.88 -17.98
C LEU A 923 -32.44 37.20 -17.31
N GLU A 924 -31.95 37.15 -16.07
CA GLU A 924 -31.45 38.29 -15.33
C GLU A 924 -29.97 38.10 -15.00
N ILE A 925 -29.19 39.14 -15.19
CA ILE A 925 -27.74 39.11 -14.85
C ILE A 925 -27.46 40.29 -13.95
N ASN A 926 -26.95 39.99 -12.74
CA ASN A 926 -26.68 40.96 -11.67
C ASN A 926 -25.18 40.97 -11.30
N ASP A 927 -24.60 42.15 -11.25
CA ASP A 927 -23.29 42.29 -10.60
C ASP A 927 -23.50 42.51 -9.09
N LEU A 928 -22.96 41.60 -8.27
CA LEU A 928 -23.16 41.63 -6.82
C LEU A 928 -22.48 42.81 -6.15
N ARG A 929 -21.52 43.43 -6.81
CA ARG A 929 -20.90 44.70 -6.31
C ARG A 929 -21.89 45.84 -6.30
N GLU A 930 -22.78 45.91 -7.24
CA GLU A 930 -23.79 46.95 -7.33
C GLU A 930 -24.98 46.74 -6.38
N LYS A 931 -25.37 45.45 -6.20
CA LYS A 931 -26.53 45.11 -5.37
C LYS A 931 -26.24 44.80 -3.93
N GLU A 932 -25.12 44.15 -3.62
CA GLU A 932 -24.81 43.60 -2.29
C GLU A 932 -23.44 44.04 -1.74
N GLN A 933 -22.74 44.92 -2.44
CA GLN A 933 -21.40 45.45 -2.09
C GLN A 933 -20.34 44.34 -1.90
N ARG A 934 -20.55 43.13 -2.46
CA ARG A 934 -19.59 42.05 -2.49
C ARG A 934 -19.20 41.69 -3.91
N PRO A 935 -17.95 41.28 -4.18
CA PRO A 935 -17.56 40.90 -5.53
C PRO A 935 -18.21 39.57 -5.95
N GLY A 936 -18.72 39.53 -7.20
CA GLY A 936 -19.31 38.33 -7.78
C GLY A 936 -20.35 38.65 -8.83
N THR A 937 -20.84 37.62 -9.50
CA THR A 937 -21.92 37.68 -10.46
C THR A 937 -23.05 36.73 -10.07
N GLN A 938 -24.26 37.17 -10.23
CA GLN A 938 -25.44 36.33 -10.04
C GLN A 938 -26.27 36.35 -11.35
N ILE A 939 -26.56 35.16 -11.87
CA ILE A 939 -27.39 34.95 -13.04
C ILE A 939 -28.63 34.19 -12.61
N LYS A 940 -29.81 34.72 -12.94
CA LYS A 940 -31.08 34.07 -12.68
C LYS A 940 -31.82 33.76 -13.98
N LEU A 941 -32.21 32.53 -14.13
CA LEU A 941 -33.02 32.03 -15.21
C LEU A 941 -34.37 31.61 -14.64
N TYR A 942 -35.44 32.24 -15.14
CA TYR A 942 -36.79 31.87 -14.80
C TYR A 942 -37.38 31.13 -16.02
N ILE A 943 -37.76 29.90 -15.83
CA ILE A 943 -38.26 29.02 -16.90
C ILE A 943 -39.61 28.48 -16.45
N ILE A 944 -40.63 28.61 -17.29
CA ILE A 944 -41.84 27.81 -17.11
C ILE A 944 -41.58 26.45 -17.75
N PRO A 945 -41.38 25.42 -16.95
CA PRO A 945 -40.98 24.10 -17.47
C PRO A 945 -42.20 23.37 -18.04
N TYR A 946 -41.95 22.41 -18.94
CA TYR A 946 -42.99 21.47 -19.34
C TYR A 946 -43.11 20.36 -18.30
N GLU A 947 -44.32 19.94 -17.97
CA GLU A 947 -44.57 18.70 -17.25
C GLU A 947 -44.56 17.53 -18.24
N ASN A 948 -43.94 16.44 -17.83
CA ASN A 948 -43.84 15.21 -18.61
C ASN A 948 -45.16 14.44 -18.60
#